data_29deefa8ed15c8b39083696dccd54421
#
_entry.id   29deefa8ed15c8b39083696dccd54421
#
_cell.length_a   1.000
_cell.length_b   1.000
_cell.length_c   1.000
_cell.angle_alpha   90.00
_cell.angle_beta   90.00
_cell.angle_gamma   90.00
#
_symmetry.space_group_name_H-M   'P 1'
#
loop_
_entity.id
_entity.type
_entity.pdbx_description
1 polymer ?
#
loop_
_entity_poly.entity_id
_entity_poly.type
_entity_poly.pdbx_seq_one_letter_code
_entity_poly.pdbx_strand_id
1 'polypeptide(L)'
;MPTRQTNNFTQAKWIWAQQPEYTLYNRWVEAQKEFNLSDGFMQAHILVCADTTYRLFINGERICDGPVRFYPEHVRFDRLDITKSLRAGDNNIKIIANYWGCKATTRIPVHAGLIAEIIVDNEISAFTDRSWRVRNGNWETNTPYSSFSLGPYEYYNAEKGEESWQQAVELFAAHEGPWQDLTPRDCPFLTADSRELKLVQTRKLPKRAYWYSFPFTRLIHKVPNVGAKILPSGGAAFTTIVAPTDMEISYRSFILEIYINGIKMESTFKLNKGDNFVSFISPRPNGFQADDPWFLLEDVRAAELKYRNPSGSEGMFCFIHPKASEETRNMPNHPPRDEELQTRIMEGLTKLRRLARPVDLKELEASAEYSFTSSFSPTIDPHIPAIFDAADSDATEYMYDLGTQSIGYISLEIEAESSAEVVLYMIEYITEEGIRQHTIQGNTYYRNGFGLKVPAGTTKFRSMKRRSGRYVVVSVKGETKIAGIEMEESVYPIKARGSFECSDSYLNKLWEISARTLELCMEDTYTDCPLYEQNFWVGDMRNEALFAYNVFGGYDLTKRSLKLAAESLDHQDLIVCCAPRYFTEIIPIWSFLWVVALKEFYLYSGESDAVLENWAACKTNINNTKTYINEEGLFDAPFWNMFDWGEIDWMGRRVVLFNSIMLGGALDSCIELCEVTEDQEFAQECCEYKASLITAVNKYFKNGAYPDNTDNLNSGSQIT
;
A
#
# COMPACT_ATOMS: atom_id res chain seq x y z
N MET A 1 -0.43 -32.70 35.95
CA MET A 1 0.47 -31.90 35.11
C MET A 1 -0.40 -30.86 34.49
N PRO A 2 -0.10 -29.57 34.56
CA PRO A 2 -0.88 -28.59 33.83
C PRO A 2 -0.67 -28.87 32.32
N THR A 3 -1.76 -29.17 31.63
CA THR A 3 -1.79 -29.30 30.19
C THR A 3 -1.25 -28.02 29.57
N ARG A 4 -0.15 -28.10 28.79
CA ARG A 4 0.35 -27.00 27.99
C ARG A 4 -0.79 -26.55 27.09
N GLN A 5 -1.36 -25.38 27.32
CA GLN A 5 -2.18 -24.70 26.33
C GLN A 5 -1.35 -24.59 25.05
N THR A 6 -1.82 -25.18 23.98
CA THR A 6 -1.17 -25.05 22.66
C THR A 6 -1.43 -23.63 22.16
N ASN A 7 -0.49 -22.72 22.41
CA ASN A 7 -0.57 -21.33 21.99
C ASN A 7 -0.07 -21.12 20.56
N ASN A 8 0.19 -22.18 19.83
CA ASN A 8 0.71 -22.13 18.45
C ASN A 8 0.17 -23.29 17.63
N PHE A 9 0.28 -23.21 16.32
CA PHE A 9 -0.09 -24.27 15.38
C PHE A 9 0.74 -25.53 15.64
N THR A 10 0.09 -26.69 15.53
CA THR A 10 0.74 -27.99 15.75
C THR A 10 0.49 -28.98 14.63
N GLN A 11 -0.70 -29.04 14.04
CA GLN A 11 -1.08 -29.96 12.97
C GLN A 11 -1.42 -29.26 11.66
N ALA A 12 -1.86 -28.00 11.73
CA ALA A 12 -2.28 -27.25 10.55
C ALA A 12 -1.17 -27.11 9.52
N LYS A 13 -1.57 -27.08 8.27
CA LYS A 13 -0.71 -26.80 7.13
C LYS A 13 -1.20 -25.58 6.38
N TRP A 14 -0.29 -24.84 5.77
CA TRP A 14 -0.63 -23.84 4.80
C TRP A 14 -1.27 -24.52 3.58
N ILE A 15 -2.45 -24.05 3.18
CA ILE A 15 -3.21 -24.58 2.05
C ILE A 15 -3.57 -23.50 1.05
N TRP A 16 -3.84 -23.91 -0.22
CA TRP A 16 -4.38 -23.05 -1.26
C TRP A 16 -5.21 -23.85 -2.27
N ALA A 17 -5.83 -23.20 -3.26
CA ALA A 17 -6.62 -23.85 -4.28
C ALA A 17 -5.79 -24.69 -5.27
N GLN A 18 -4.55 -24.28 -5.51
CA GLN A 18 -3.60 -24.98 -6.39
C GLN A 18 -2.18 -24.66 -5.93
N GLN A 19 -1.17 -25.36 -6.46
CA GLN A 19 0.22 -24.95 -6.26
C GLN A 19 0.39 -23.54 -6.84
N PRO A 20 0.77 -22.55 -6.03
CA PRO A 20 0.91 -21.19 -6.52
C PRO A 20 2.11 -21.09 -7.48
N GLU A 21 1.87 -20.49 -8.62
CA GLU A 21 2.95 -19.97 -9.45
C GLU A 21 3.46 -18.67 -8.83
N TYR A 22 4.75 -18.40 -8.92
CA TYR A 22 5.39 -17.18 -8.38
C TYR A 22 4.84 -15.86 -8.96
N THR A 23 3.95 -15.93 -9.93
CA THR A 23 3.40 -14.80 -10.67
C THR A 23 1.93 -14.52 -10.36
N LEU A 24 1.40 -15.07 -9.27
CA LEU A 24 0.00 -14.84 -8.90
C LEU A 24 -0.22 -13.37 -8.48
N TYR A 25 -1.28 -12.78 -9.01
CA TYR A 25 -1.74 -11.44 -8.67
C TYR A 25 -3.22 -11.46 -8.35
N ASN A 26 -3.62 -10.78 -7.25
CA ASN A 26 -5.00 -10.58 -6.83
C ASN A 26 -5.84 -11.86 -6.86
N ARG A 27 -5.39 -12.90 -6.15
CA ARG A 27 -6.08 -14.19 -6.09
C ARG A 27 -6.97 -14.28 -4.88
N TRP A 28 -8.17 -14.77 -5.11
CA TRP A 28 -9.20 -14.92 -4.10
C TRP A 28 -9.58 -16.41 -4.00
N VAL A 29 -9.59 -16.91 -2.76
CA VAL A 29 -9.95 -18.28 -2.47
C VAL A 29 -11.00 -18.29 -1.37
N GLU A 30 -12.05 -19.08 -1.56
CA GLU A 30 -12.94 -19.52 -0.51
C GLU A 30 -12.51 -20.90 -0.05
N ALA A 31 -12.27 -21.08 1.23
CA ALA A 31 -11.93 -22.35 1.86
C ALA A 31 -12.95 -22.68 2.93
N GLN A 32 -13.39 -23.94 2.99
CA GLN A 32 -14.35 -24.38 4.01
C GLN A 32 -14.07 -25.77 4.53
N LYS A 33 -14.51 -26.00 5.76
CA LYS A 33 -14.46 -27.30 6.44
C LYS A 33 -15.71 -27.49 7.29
N GLU A 34 -16.32 -28.64 7.16
CA GLU A 34 -17.35 -29.13 8.09
C GLU A 34 -16.69 -30.04 9.13
N PHE A 35 -17.11 -29.91 10.37
CA PHE A 35 -16.64 -30.75 11.47
C PHE A 35 -17.72 -30.87 12.53
N ASN A 36 -17.67 -31.97 13.29
CA ASN A 36 -18.67 -32.28 14.32
C ASN A 36 -18.06 -32.15 15.70
N LEU A 37 -18.82 -31.59 16.64
CA LEU A 37 -18.43 -31.47 18.05
C LEU A 37 -19.41 -32.22 18.95
N SER A 38 -18.85 -32.91 19.95
CA SER A 38 -19.63 -33.51 21.03
C SER A 38 -20.30 -32.45 21.87
N ASP A 39 -21.37 -32.82 22.54
CA ASP A 39 -22.05 -31.95 23.48
C ASP A 39 -21.19 -31.70 24.74
N GLY A 40 -21.33 -30.52 25.35
CA GLY A 40 -20.71 -30.20 26.62
C GLY A 40 -19.28 -29.66 26.58
N PHE A 41 -18.74 -29.24 25.41
CA PHE A 41 -17.48 -28.52 25.37
C PHE A 41 -17.55 -27.18 26.11
N MET A 42 -16.45 -26.81 26.75
CA MET A 42 -16.40 -25.63 27.64
C MET A 42 -15.76 -24.42 26.96
N GLN A 43 -14.75 -24.65 26.14
CA GLN A 43 -13.95 -23.59 25.51
C GLN A 43 -13.46 -23.99 24.14
N ALA A 44 -13.53 -23.05 23.20
CA ALA A 44 -13.01 -23.25 21.86
C ALA A 44 -12.26 -22.01 21.36
N HIS A 45 -11.12 -22.24 20.74
CA HIS A 45 -10.32 -21.20 20.09
C HIS A 45 -10.01 -21.57 18.67
N ILE A 46 -9.84 -20.57 17.81
CA ILE A 46 -9.24 -20.72 16.49
C ILE A 46 -7.94 -19.95 16.42
N LEU A 47 -6.93 -20.56 15.82
CA LEU A 47 -5.74 -19.91 15.30
C LEU A 47 -5.91 -19.77 13.81
N VAL A 48 -5.69 -18.57 13.23
CA VAL A 48 -5.89 -18.34 11.78
C VAL A 48 -4.95 -17.27 11.26
N CYS A 49 -4.41 -17.50 10.06
CA CYS A 49 -3.61 -16.53 9.32
C CYS A 49 -3.77 -16.75 7.81
N ALA A 50 -3.51 -15.72 7.03
CA ALA A 50 -3.36 -15.82 5.58
C ALA A 50 -2.39 -14.76 5.06
N ASP A 51 -1.77 -15.04 3.94
CA ASP A 51 -1.07 -14.07 3.12
C ASP A 51 -1.97 -13.76 1.89
N THR A 52 -2.57 -12.57 1.74
CA THR A 52 -2.24 -11.30 2.44
C THR A 52 -3.32 -10.92 3.46
N THR A 53 -4.60 -11.19 3.18
CA THR A 53 -5.74 -10.86 4.03
C THR A 53 -6.76 -12.00 4.04
N TYR A 54 -7.58 -12.08 5.09
CA TYR A 54 -8.66 -13.03 5.17
C TYR A 54 -9.90 -12.46 5.88
N ARG A 55 -11.03 -13.13 5.67
CA ARG A 55 -12.27 -13.00 6.44
C ARG A 55 -12.74 -14.36 6.90
N LEU A 56 -13.02 -14.48 8.20
CA LEU A 56 -13.45 -15.71 8.85
C LEU A 56 -14.95 -15.72 9.12
N PHE A 57 -15.59 -16.84 8.79
CA PHE A 57 -16.96 -17.14 9.14
C PHE A 57 -17.05 -18.48 9.87
N ILE A 58 -17.95 -18.55 10.87
CA ILE A 58 -18.32 -19.80 11.57
C ILE A 58 -19.84 -19.89 11.54
N ASN A 59 -20.36 -21.02 11.08
CA ASN A 59 -21.79 -21.26 10.96
C ASN A 59 -22.55 -20.15 10.19
N GLY A 60 -21.88 -19.53 9.21
CA GLY A 60 -22.42 -18.45 8.40
C GLY A 60 -22.31 -17.05 9.03
N GLU A 61 -21.92 -16.95 10.29
CA GLU A 61 -21.66 -15.69 10.97
C GLU A 61 -20.21 -15.21 10.75
N ARG A 62 -20.03 -13.93 10.42
CA ARG A 62 -18.71 -13.30 10.31
C ARG A 62 -18.10 -13.13 11.70
N ILE A 63 -16.88 -13.61 11.87
CA ILE A 63 -16.15 -13.54 13.14
C ILE A 63 -15.16 -12.37 13.12
N CYS A 64 -14.27 -12.32 12.11
CA CYS A 64 -13.26 -11.26 12.01
C CYS A 64 -12.71 -11.12 10.59
N ASP A 65 -11.97 -10.03 10.41
CA ASP A 65 -11.08 -9.78 9.27
C ASP A 65 -9.63 -9.70 9.80
N GLY A 66 -8.67 -10.20 9.02
CA GLY A 66 -7.26 -10.23 9.40
C GLY A 66 -6.32 -10.55 8.24
N PRO A 67 -5.06 -10.84 8.53
CA PRO A 67 -4.35 -10.61 9.79
C PRO A 67 -3.88 -9.16 9.95
N VAL A 68 -3.25 -8.82 11.06
CA VAL A 68 -2.50 -7.57 11.23
C VAL A 68 -1.29 -7.54 10.30
N ARG A 69 -0.61 -6.37 10.20
CA ARG A 69 0.65 -6.23 9.47
C ARG A 69 1.77 -6.99 10.17
N PHE A 70 2.62 -7.63 9.38
CA PHE A 70 3.80 -8.36 9.85
C PHE A 70 4.86 -8.49 8.75
N TYR A 71 6.09 -8.74 9.12
CA TYR A 71 7.12 -9.26 8.22
C TYR A 71 6.96 -10.78 8.08
N PRO A 72 7.23 -11.37 6.91
CA PRO A 72 7.12 -12.83 6.72
C PRO A 72 7.94 -13.66 7.70
N GLU A 73 9.02 -13.11 8.21
CA GLU A 73 9.90 -13.70 9.22
C GLU A 73 9.28 -13.66 10.63
N HIS A 74 8.31 -12.76 10.87
CA HIS A 74 7.67 -12.50 12.16
C HIS A 74 6.16 -12.49 12.03
N VAL A 75 5.58 -13.62 11.61
CA VAL A 75 4.14 -13.72 11.35
C VAL A 75 3.31 -13.52 12.62
N ARG A 76 2.27 -12.70 12.48
CA ARG A 76 1.26 -12.48 13.54
C ARG A 76 -0.05 -13.13 13.12
N PHE A 77 -0.38 -14.28 13.74
CA PHE A 77 -1.66 -14.94 13.53
C PHE A 77 -2.73 -14.46 14.51
N ASP A 78 -3.98 -14.59 14.12
CA ASP A 78 -5.10 -14.27 15.00
C ASP A 78 -5.49 -15.47 15.84
N ARG A 79 -5.63 -15.26 17.16
CA ARG A 79 -6.18 -16.22 18.11
C ARG A 79 -7.47 -15.68 18.68
N LEU A 80 -8.59 -16.37 18.42
CA LEU A 80 -9.92 -15.93 18.82
C LEU A 80 -10.61 -16.97 19.68
N ASP A 81 -11.34 -16.52 20.69
CA ASP A 81 -12.34 -17.32 21.37
C ASP A 81 -13.59 -17.43 20.49
N ILE A 82 -13.91 -18.63 20.06
CA ILE A 82 -15.04 -18.96 19.20
C ILE A 82 -16.08 -19.84 19.90
N THR A 83 -15.99 -19.96 21.21
CA THR A 83 -16.86 -20.84 22.00
C THR A 83 -18.35 -20.58 21.73
N LYS A 84 -18.73 -19.30 21.65
CA LYS A 84 -20.13 -18.90 21.44
C LYS A 84 -20.59 -19.07 19.98
N SER A 85 -19.67 -19.17 19.03
CA SER A 85 -19.99 -19.33 17.60
C SER A 85 -20.12 -20.79 17.18
N LEU A 86 -19.72 -21.73 18.06
CA LEU A 86 -19.82 -23.16 17.87
C LEU A 86 -21.02 -23.75 18.60
N ARG A 87 -21.46 -24.92 18.13
CA ARG A 87 -22.56 -25.68 18.70
C ARG A 87 -22.22 -27.18 18.75
N ALA A 88 -22.92 -27.93 19.59
CA ALA A 88 -22.92 -29.38 19.52
C ALA A 88 -23.46 -29.85 18.16
N GLY A 89 -22.90 -30.92 17.63
CA GLY A 89 -23.21 -31.42 16.31
C GLY A 89 -22.39 -30.73 15.20
N ASP A 90 -23.01 -30.57 14.03
CA ASP A 90 -22.32 -30.09 12.84
C ASP A 90 -22.04 -28.58 12.87
N ASN A 91 -20.81 -28.24 12.62
CA ASN A 91 -20.29 -26.88 12.47
C ASN A 91 -19.63 -26.71 11.10
N ASN A 92 -19.69 -25.49 10.58
CA ASN A 92 -19.01 -25.10 9.34
C ASN A 92 -18.10 -23.90 9.61
N ILE A 93 -16.86 -24.00 9.14
CA ILE A 93 -15.94 -22.88 9.05
C ILE A 93 -15.73 -22.53 7.59
N LYS A 94 -15.77 -21.23 7.27
CA LYS A 94 -15.45 -20.70 5.95
C LYS A 94 -14.46 -19.53 6.08
N ILE A 95 -13.42 -19.56 5.26
CA ILE A 95 -12.43 -18.48 5.18
C ILE A 95 -12.40 -17.98 3.74
N ILE A 96 -12.53 -16.67 3.55
CA ILE A 96 -12.26 -16.01 2.29
C ILE A 96 -10.87 -15.38 2.41
N ALA A 97 -9.92 -15.79 1.58
CA ALA A 97 -8.56 -15.27 1.58
C ALA A 97 -8.25 -14.55 0.27
N ASN A 98 -7.54 -13.44 0.36
CA ASN A 98 -7.04 -12.68 -0.79
C ASN A 98 -5.51 -12.57 -0.74
N TYR A 99 -4.86 -13.16 -1.72
CA TYR A 99 -3.44 -12.97 -1.97
C TYR A 99 -3.23 -11.83 -2.97
N TRP A 100 -2.52 -10.78 -2.56
CA TRP A 100 -2.30 -9.62 -3.41
C TRP A 100 -1.30 -9.89 -4.53
N GLY A 101 -0.21 -10.59 -4.22
CA GLY A 101 0.84 -10.92 -5.19
C GLY A 101 1.46 -9.69 -5.86
N CYS A 102 1.49 -8.57 -5.16
CA CYS A 102 2.04 -7.32 -5.65
C CYS A 102 2.76 -6.55 -4.55
N LYS A 103 3.69 -5.70 -4.95
CA LYS A 103 4.37 -4.80 -4.03
C LYS A 103 3.38 -3.80 -3.45
N ALA A 104 3.33 -3.74 -2.14
CA ALA A 104 2.59 -2.73 -1.39
C ALA A 104 3.46 -2.19 -0.27
N THR A 105 3.12 -1.03 0.24
CA THR A 105 3.86 -0.41 1.36
C THR A 105 3.21 -0.71 2.72
N THR A 106 2.13 -1.49 2.72
CA THR A 106 1.41 -1.93 3.94
C THR A 106 1.52 -3.42 4.20
N ARG A 107 1.94 -4.21 3.21
CA ARG A 107 1.99 -5.68 3.25
C ARG A 107 3.14 -6.20 2.39
N ILE A 108 3.71 -7.32 2.80
CA ILE A 108 4.75 -8.05 2.06
C ILE A 108 4.18 -9.41 1.65
N PRO A 109 3.44 -9.51 0.55
CA PRO A 109 2.96 -10.80 0.07
C PRO A 109 4.12 -11.63 -0.48
N VAL A 110 4.35 -12.80 0.09
CA VAL A 110 5.47 -13.69 -0.31
C VAL A 110 4.98 -14.94 -1.02
N HIS A 111 3.85 -15.49 -0.58
CA HIS A 111 3.30 -16.70 -1.17
C HIS A 111 1.80 -16.81 -0.85
N ALA A 112 0.99 -17.23 -1.81
CA ALA A 112 -0.44 -17.43 -1.56
C ALA A 112 -0.64 -18.60 -0.58
N GLY A 113 -1.35 -18.36 0.52
CA GLY A 113 -1.58 -19.37 1.54
C GLY A 113 -2.52 -18.91 2.64
N LEU A 114 -3.19 -19.87 3.25
CA LEU A 114 -3.95 -19.70 4.48
C LEU A 114 -3.73 -20.90 5.41
N ILE A 115 -3.82 -20.66 6.71
CA ILE A 115 -3.66 -21.68 7.76
C ILE A 115 -4.68 -21.43 8.86
N ALA A 116 -5.28 -22.49 9.40
CA ALA A 116 -6.19 -22.42 10.53
C ALA A 116 -6.15 -23.71 11.35
N GLU A 117 -6.31 -23.59 12.68
CA GLU A 117 -6.41 -24.71 13.62
C GLU A 117 -7.45 -24.39 14.70
N ILE A 118 -8.43 -25.29 14.90
CA ILE A 118 -9.49 -25.15 15.91
C ILE A 118 -9.17 -26.07 17.07
N ILE A 119 -9.15 -25.49 18.24
CA ILE A 119 -8.82 -26.15 19.51
C ILE A 119 -10.06 -26.07 20.39
N VAL A 120 -10.59 -27.22 20.82
CA VAL A 120 -11.75 -27.33 21.70
C VAL A 120 -11.31 -28.10 22.96
N ASP A 121 -11.51 -27.49 24.13
CA ASP A 121 -11.10 -28.07 25.42
C ASP A 121 -9.64 -28.58 25.45
N ASN A 122 -8.74 -27.82 24.80
CA ASN A 122 -7.31 -28.09 24.60
C ASN A 122 -6.98 -29.26 23.65
N GLU A 123 -7.97 -29.79 22.92
CA GLU A 123 -7.74 -30.80 21.87
C GLU A 123 -8.01 -30.19 20.49
N ILE A 124 -7.25 -30.60 19.48
CA ILE A 124 -7.42 -30.13 18.11
C ILE A 124 -8.61 -30.84 17.48
N SER A 125 -9.62 -30.07 17.12
CA SER A 125 -10.86 -30.59 16.54
C SER A 125 -10.91 -30.48 15.02
N ALA A 126 -10.28 -29.43 14.46
CA ALA A 126 -10.14 -29.26 13.02
C ALA A 126 -8.90 -28.42 12.69
N PHE A 127 -8.29 -28.67 11.56
CA PHE A 127 -7.11 -27.92 11.09
C PHE A 127 -7.04 -27.94 9.57
N THR A 128 -6.32 -26.98 8.99
CA THR A 128 -6.11 -26.90 7.55
C THR A 128 -5.21 -28.03 7.05
N ASP A 129 -5.73 -28.81 6.12
CA ASP A 129 -5.08 -29.89 5.41
C ASP A 129 -5.81 -30.13 4.06
N ARG A 130 -5.43 -31.19 3.35
CA ARG A 130 -6.09 -31.56 2.08
C ARG A 130 -7.59 -31.92 2.20
N SER A 131 -8.09 -32.14 3.40
CA SER A 131 -9.51 -32.45 3.60
C SER A 131 -10.42 -31.22 3.52
N TRP A 132 -9.84 -30.02 3.52
CA TRP A 132 -10.57 -28.79 3.27
C TRP A 132 -11.02 -28.74 1.81
N ARG A 133 -12.15 -28.11 1.60
CA ARG A 133 -12.68 -27.81 0.27
C ARG A 133 -12.39 -26.37 -0.07
N VAL A 134 -11.88 -26.11 -1.26
CA VAL A 134 -11.48 -24.80 -1.74
C VAL A 134 -12.06 -24.54 -3.13
N ARG A 135 -12.28 -23.25 -3.44
CA ARG A 135 -12.63 -22.79 -4.79
C ARG A 135 -12.11 -21.36 -5.00
N ASN A 136 -12.00 -20.91 -6.24
CA ASN A 136 -11.74 -19.50 -6.50
C ASN A 136 -12.98 -18.66 -6.14
N GLY A 137 -12.75 -17.49 -5.56
CA GLY A 137 -13.80 -16.54 -5.24
C GLY A 137 -14.25 -15.75 -6.48
N ASN A 138 -15.43 -15.18 -6.41
CA ASN A 138 -16.05 -14.45 -7.52
C ASN A 138 -15.50 -13.03 -7.73
N TRP A 139 -14.29 -12.74 -7.27
CA TRP A 139 -13.63 -11.47 -7.53
C TRP A 139 -12.88 -11.48 -8.87
N GLU A 140 -12.87 -10.34 -9.54
CA GLU A 140 -12.02 -10.15 -10.71
C GLU A 140 -10.56 -10.05 -10.27
N THR A 141 -9.70 -10.80 -10.95
CA THR A 141 -8.28 -10.90 -10.61
C THR A 141 -7.42 -9.93 -11.40
N ASN A 142 -7.92 -9.42 -12.53
CA ASN A 142 -7.19 -8.48 -13.38
C ASN A 142 -7.63 -7.03 -13.11
N THR A 143 -7.62 -6.62 -11.84
CA THR A 143 -7.97 -5.25 -11.43
C THR A 143 -6.74 -4.37 -11.26
N PRO A 144 -6.83 -3.04 -11.41
CA PRO A 144 -5.73 -2.13 -11.10
C PRO A 144 -5.40 -2.12 -9.61
N TYR A 145 -4.36 -1.38 -9.22
CA TYR A 145 -4.13 -1.06 -7.81
C TYR A 145 -5.19 -0.09 -7.29
N SER A 146 -5.56 -0.23 -6.02
CA SER A 146 -6.30 0.81 -5.30
C SER A 146 -5.42 2.03 -5.08
N SER A 147 -4.20 1.80 -4.60
CA SER A 147 -3.09 2.75 -4.50
C SER A 147 -1.79 1.95 -4.43
N PHE A 148 -0.64 2.62 -4.39
CA PHE A 148 0.65 1.96 -4.19
C PHE A 148 0.76 1.23 -2.84
N SER A 149 -0.10 1.58 -1.89
CA SER A 149 -0.12 1.02 -0.53
C SER A 149 -1.19 -0.04 -0.34
N LEU A 150 -2.37 0.15 -0.93
CA LEU A 150 -3.57 -0.62 -0.61
C LEU A 150 -3.78 -1.84 -1.51
N GLY A 151 -2.81 -2.14 -2.38
CA GLY A 151 -2.84 -3.32 -3.23
C GLY A 151 -3.95 -3.30 -4.28
N PRO A 152 -4.42 -4.49 -4.76
CA PRO A 152 -5.37 -4.59 -5.86
C PRO A 152 -6.71 -3.95 -5.55
N TYR A 153 -7.34 -3.33 -6.56
CA TYR A 153 -8.70 -2.85 -6.47
C TYR A 153 -9.69 -4.02 -6.35
N GLU A 154 -10.69 -3.84 -5.54
CA GLU A 154 -11.71 -4.83 -5.27
C GLU A 154 -12.86 -4.73 -6.29
N TYR A 155 -13.10 -5.79 -7.05
CA TYR A 155 -14.22 -5.89 -7.97
C TYR A 155 -14.86 -7.28 -7.84
N TYR A 156 -16.08 -7.34 -7.33
CA TYR A 156 -16.82 -8.59 -7.12
C TYR A 156 -17.83 -8.80 -8.24
N ASN A 157 -17.81 -9.98 -8.86
CA ASN A 157 -18.71 -10.34 -9.95
C ASN A 157 -19.67 -11.43 -9.51
N ALA A 158 -20.84 -11.05 -9.01
CA ALA A 158 -21.87 -11.99 -8.57
C ALA A 158 -22.51 -12.78 -9.73
N GLU A 159 -22.30 -12.40 -10.99
CA GLU A 159 -22.74 -13.15 -12.16
C GLU A 159 -21.83 -14.32 -12.51
N LYS A 160 -20.58 -14.34 -12.01
CA LYS A 160 -19.72 -15.50 -12.12
C LYS A 160 -20.41 -16.66 -11.40
N GLY A 161 -20.68 -17.73 -12.13
CA GLY A 161 -21.16 -18.95 -11.51
C GLY A 161 -20.16 -19.42 -10.46
N GLU A 162 -20.68 -20.02 -9.39
CA GLU A 162 -19.83 -20.60 -8.37
C GLU A 162 -19.01 -21.75 -8.97
N GLU A 163 -17.69 -21.67 -8.81
CA GLU A 163 -16.82 -22.78 -9.17
C GLU A 163 -17.09 -23.98 -8.27
N SER A 164 -16.90 -25.18 -8.81
CA SER A 164 -17.04 -26.41 -8.03
C SER A 164 -15.95 -26.47 -6.94
N TRP A 165 -16.38 -26.93 -5.77
CA TRP A 165 -15.47 -27.17 -4.66
C TRP A 165 -14.50 -28.32 -5.00
N GLN A 166 -13.22 -28.11 -4.76
CA GLN A 166 -12.14 -29.09 -4.91
C GLN A 166 -11.40 -29.29 -3.58
N GLN A 167 -10.59 -30.32 -3.48
CA GLN A 167 -9.72 -30.51 -2.32
C GLN A 167 -8.63 -29.43 -2.30
N ALA A 168 -8.28 -28.98 -1.10
CA ALA A 168 -7.18 -28.07 -0.90
C ALA A 168 -5.82 -28.71 -1.23
N VAL A 169 -4.90 -27.91 -1.72
CA VAL A 169 -3.50 -28.33 -1.89
C VAL A 169 -2.72 -27.91 -0.65
N GLU A 170 -2.08 -28.88 -0.01
CA GLU A 170 -1.13 -28.62 1.08
C GLU A 170 0.16 -28.03 0.50
N LEU A 171 0.63 -26.93 1.08
CA LEU A 171 1.82 -26.21 0.64
C LEU A 171 3.02 -26.48 1.54
N PHE A 172 2.89 -26.12 2.82
CA PHE A 172 3.94 -26.21 3.84
C PHE A 172 3.34 -26.62 5.19
N ALA A 173 4.13 -27.22 6.06
CA ALA A 173 3.75 -27.31 7.47
C ALA A 173 3.77 -25.91 8.14
N ALA A 174 3.12 -25.78 9.29
CA ALA A 174 2.92 -24.47 9.93
C ALA A 174 4.21 -23.66 10.09
N HIS A 175 5.31 -24.33 10.46
CA HIS A 175 6.61 -23.69 10.72
C HIS A 175 7.61 -23.91 9.56
N GLU A 176 7.12 -24.17 8.37
CA GLU A 176 7.92 -24.35 7.15
C GLU A 176 7.48 -23.33 6.10
N GLY A 177 8.33 -23.16 5.06
CA GLY A 177 8.04 -22.26 3.96
C GLY A 177 8.51 -20.83 4.24
N PRO A 178 7.90 -19.83 3.57
CA PRO A 178 8.37 -18.45 3.66
C PRO A 178 7.92 -17.72 4.94
N TRP A 179 7.00 -18.28 5.72
CA TRP A 179 6.47 -17.70 6.94
C TRP A 179 7.13 -18.31 8.17
N GLN A 180 7.71 -17.45 9.00
CA GLN A 180 8.50 -17.87 10.15
C GLN A 180 7.96 -17.23 11.44
N ASP A 181 8.47 -17.65 12.59
CA ASP A 181 8.18 -17.11 13.92
C ASP A 181 6.70 -16.80 14.15
N LEU A 182 5.82 -17.80 13.90
CA LEU A 182 4.39 -17.62 14.07
C LEU A 182 4.06 -17.32 15.54
N THR A 183 3.57 -16.11 15.80
CA THR A 183 3.17 -15.64 17.12
C THR A 183 1.76 -15.06 17.12
N PRO A 184 1.04 -15.09 18.23
CA PRO A 184 -0.27 -14.45 18.30
C PRO A 184 -0.20 -12.95 17.99
N ARG A 185 -1.30 -12.41 17.47
CA ARG A 185 -1.54 -10.97 17.33
C ARG A 185 -1.15 -10.23 18.62
N ASP A 186 -0.47 -9.14 18.47
CA ASP A 186 0.09 -8.30 19.53
C ASP A 186 -0.65 -6.97 19.73
N CYS A 187 -1.86 -6.84 19.14
CA CYS A 187 -2.76 -5.72 19.37
C CYS A 187 -4.23 -6.19 19.37
N PRO A 188 -5.18 -5.43 19.92
CA PRO A 188 -6.59 -5.76 19.89
C PRO A 188 -7.16 -5.76 18.47
N PHE A 189 -8.33 -6.40 18.30
CA PHE A 189 -9.13 -6.24 17.08
C PHE A 189 -9.70 -4.83 17.00
N LEU A 190 -9.84 -4.31 15.79
CA LEU A 190 -10.45 -3.01 15.55
C LEU A 190 -11.94 -3.02 15.91
N THR A 191 -12.50 -1.85 16.13
CA THR A 191 -13.96 -1.70 16.37
C THR A 191 -14.77 -2.14 15.15
N ALA A 192 -16.05 -2.34 15.35
CA ALA A 192 -17.05 -2.69 14.33
C ALA A 192 -18.35 -1.95 14.60
N ASP A 193 -18.26 -0.62 14.70
CA ASP A 193 -19.38 0.24 15.09
C ASP A 193 -20.16 0.68 13.84
N SER A 194 -21.47 0.44 13.84
CA SER A 194 -22.35 0.90 12.75
C SER A 194 -22.43 2.42 12.70
N ARG A 195 -22.31 3.00 11.49
CA ARG A 195 -22.44 4.43 11.22
C ARG A 195 -23.61 4.67 10.28
N GLU A 196 -24.47 5.60 10.66
CA GLU A 196 -25.59 6.00 9.84
C GLU A 196 -25.15 6.74 8.58
N LEU A 197 -25.77 6.41 7.45
CA LEU A 197 -25.55 7.01 6.14
C LEU A 197 -26.83 7.74 5.71
N LYS A 198 -26.76 9.05 5.57
CA LYS A 198 -27.88 9.87 5.14
C LYS A 198 -27.80 10.14 3.64
N LEU A 199 -28.81 9.71 2.87
CA LEU A 199 -28.92 10.07 1.45
C LEU A 199 -29.11 11.59 1.31
N VAL A 200 -28.17 12.26 0.65
CA VAL A 200 -28.16 13.72 0.49
C VAL A 200 -28.35 14.17 -0.95
N GLN A 201 -28.05 13.32 -1.93
CA GLN A 201 -28.22 13.65 -3.34
C GLN A 201 -28.51 12.40 -4.17
N THR A 202 -29.42 12.54 -5.13
CA THR A 202 -29.61 11.59 -6.22
C THR A 202 -29.58 12.36 -7.53
N ARG A 203 -28.82 11.87 -8.52
CA ARG A 203 -28.75 12.49 -9.83
C ARG A 203 -28.57 11.45 -10.94
N LYS A 204 -29.06 11.75 -12.12
CA LYS A 204 -28.67 11.05 -13.34
C LYS A 204 -27.32 11.59 -13.78
N LEU A 205 -26.41 10.71 -14.09
CA LEU A 205 -25.12 11.11 -14.64
C LEU A 205 -25.30 11.48 -16.12
N PRO A 206 -24.76 12.63 -16.54
CA PRO A 206 -24.74 12.96 -17.98
C PRO A 206 -23.81 11.96 -18.71
N LYS A 207 -24.02 11.80 -20.00
CA LYS A 207 -23.01 11.14 -20.86
C LYS A 207 -21.68 11.82 -20.65
N ARG A 208 -20.75 11.16 -19.95
CA ARG A 208 -19.38 11.60 -19.80
C ARG A 208 -18.50 10.82 -20.77
N ALA A 209 -17.42 11.47 -21.15
CA ALA A 209 -16.35 10.85 -21.88
C ALA A 209 -15.83 9.59 -21.14
N TYR A 210 -15.62 8.51 -21.86
CA TYR A 210 -14.99 7.32 -21.31
C TYR A 210 -13.52 7.62 -21.02
N TRP A 211 -13.03 7.08 -19.90
CA TRP A 211 -11.65 7.20 -19.48
C TRP A 211 -10.95 5.88 -19.77
N TYR A 212 -10.05 5.90 -20.74
CA TYR A 212 -9.20 4.75 -21.03
C TYR A 212 -7.89 4.91 -20.28
N SER A 213 -7.64 4.03 -19.31
CA SER A 213 -6.38 4.00 -18.58
C SER A 213 -5.51 2.84 -19.07
N PHE A 214 -4.27 3.16 -19.40
CA PHE A 214 -3.25 2.19 -19.77
C PHE A 214 -2.18 2.14 -18.66
N PRO A 215 -2.31 1.26 -17.68
CA PRO A 215 -1.21 0.99 -16.76
C PRO A 215 -0.16 0.16 -17.48
N PHE A 216 0.99 0.75 -17.77
CA PHE A 216 2.03 0.09 -18.58
C PHE A 216 2.57 -1.18 -17.95
N THR A 217 2.57 -1.30 -16.62
CA THR A 217 2.91 -2.52 -15.90
C THR A 217 2.19 -3.74 -16.42
N ARG A 218 0.90 -3.62 -16.64
CA ARG A 218 0.05 -4.72 -17.09
C ARG A 218 0.24 -5.05 -18.54
N LEU A 219 0.77 -4.11 -19.32
CA LEU A 219 1.04 -4.32 -20.74
C LEU A 219 2.32 -5.12 -20.97
N ILE A 220 3.29 -5.01 -20.09
CA ILE A 220 4.60 -5.67 -20.20
C ILE A 220 4.54 -7.09 -19.65
N HIS A 221 3.75 -7.34 -18.61
CA HIS A 221 3.69 -8.62 -17.93
C HIS A 221 2.29 -9.22 -17.99
N LYS A 222 2.19 -10.53 -18.23
CA LYS A 222 0.92 -11.29 -18.09
C LYS A 222 0.35 -11.18 -16.68
N VAL A 223 1.23 -10.95 -15.72
CA VAL A 223 0.91 -10.69 -14.33
C VAL A 223 1.84 -9.56 -13.87
N PRO A 224 1.37 -8.56 -13.13
CA PRO A 224 2.24 -7.54 -12.56
C PRO A 224 3.32 -8.24 -11.74
N ASN A 225 4.53 -8.22 -12.25
CA ASN A 225 5.62 -8.89 -11.56
C ASN A 225 6.06 -7.99 -10.42
N VAL A 226 5.81 -8.46 -9.23
CA VAL A 226 6.30 -7.87 -8.00
C VAL A 226 7.81 -7.76 -8.11
N GLY A 227 8.33 -6.56 -8.30
CA GLY A 227 9.76 -6.31 -8.36
C GLY A 227 10.38 -5.94 -9.69
N ALA A 228 9.69 -6.12 -10.80
CA ALA A 228 10.22 -5.56 -12.04
C ALA A 228 9.99 -4.04 -12.05
N LYS A 229 11.07 -3.28 -12.17
CA LYS A 229 11.00 -1.91 -12.69
C LYS A 229 10.53 -2.03 -14.14
N ILE A 230 9.34 -1.60 -14.41
CA ILE A 230 8.58 -1.98 -15.59
C ILE A 230 9.03 -1.23 -16.83
N LEU A 231 9.23 0.05 -16.66
CA LEU A 231 10.07 0.85 -17.52
C LEU A 231 11.29 1.18 -16.66
N PRO A 232 12.46 0.59 -16.95
CA PRO A 232 13.69 1.07 -16.33
C PRO A 232 13.73 2.57 -16.51
N SER A 233 14.24 3.28 -15.53
CA SER A 233 14.44 4.73 -15.63
C SER A 233 14.98 5.07 -17.01
N GLY A 234 14.22 5.86 -17.78
CA GLY A 234 14.63 6.18 -19.12
C GLY A 234 14.21 5.19 -20.21
N GLY A 235 13.05 4.55 -20.09
CA GLY A 235 12.46 3.72 -21.13
C GLY A 235 11.30 4.40 -21.87
N ALA A 236 10.85 3.74 -22.95
CA ALA A 236 9.73 4.19 -23.75
C ALA A 236 8.81 3.04 -24.16
N ALA A 237 7.52 3.34 -24.29
CA ALA A 237 6.53 2.47 -24.92
C ALA A 237 6.10 3.06 -26.26
N PHE A 238 6.02 2.25 -27.28
CA PHE A 238 5.61 2.65 -28.62
C PHE A 238 4.41 1.85 -29.08
N THR A 239 3.47 2.54 -29.74
CA THR A 239 2.31 1.91 -30.38
C THR A 239 1.98 2.63 -31.68
N THR A 240 1.30 1.95 -32.58
CA THR A 240 0.60 2.60 -33.71
C THR A 240 -0.88 2.65 -33.35
N ILE A 241 -1.42 3.86 -33.24
CA ILE A 241 -2.86 4.07 -33.03
C ILE A 241 -3.51 4.32 -34.38
N VAL A 242 -4.49 3.48 -34.71
CA VAL A 242 -5.29 3.65 -35.95
C VAL A 242 -6.57 4.40 -35.58
N ALA A 243 -6.68 5.63 -36.02
CA ALA A 243 -7.85 6.47 -35.79
C ALA A 243 -8.83 6.41 -37.00
N PRO A 244 -10.14 6.26 -36.75
CA PRO A 244 -11.14 6.19 -37.82
C PRO A 244 -11.34 7.53 -38.55
N THR A 245 -11.09 8.63 -37.86
CA THR A 245 -11.19 10.01 -38.35
C THR A 245 -10.06 10.85 -37.72
N ASP A 246 -9.90 12.09 -38.17
CA ASP A 246 -9.08 13.06 -37.44
C ASP A 246 -9.73 13.33 -36.08
N MET A 247 -8.93 13.26 -35.03
CA MET A 247 -9.42 13.33 -33.63
C MET A 247 -8.49 14.21 -32.81
N GLU A 248 -9.12 14.99 -31.94
CA GLU A 248 -8.41 15.69 -30.87
C GLU A 248 -9.06 15.25 -29.55
N ILE A 249 -8.28 14.63 -28.66
CA ILE A 249 -8.75 13.99 -27.44
C ILE A 249 -7.94 14.54 -26.27
N SER A 250 -8.62 14.99 -25.20
CA SER A 250 -7.96 15.34 -23.96
C SER A 250 -7.34 14.11 -23.32
N TYR A 251 -6.15 14.28 -22.75
CA TYR A 251 -5.48 13.20 -22.03
C TYR A 251 -4.86 13.68 -20.73
N ARG A 252 -4.63 12.73 -19.86
CA ARG A 252 -3.75 12.89 -18.70
C ARG A 252 -2.72 11.78 -18.70
N SER A 253 -1.53 12.09 -18.21
CA SER A 253 -0.47 11.10 -18.03
C SER A 253 0.29 11.36 -16.75
N PHE A 254 0.88 10.31 -16.23
CA PHE A 254 1.77 10.40 -15.09
C PHE A 254 3.17 9.94 -15.48
N ILE A 255 4.14 10.81 -15.23
CA ILE A 255 5.57 10.58 -15.52
C ILE A 255 5.84 10.21 -17.00
N LEU A 256 5.02 10.68 -17.94
CA LEU A 256 5.21 10.39 -19.35
C LEU A 256 5.27 11.67 -20.19
N GLU A 257 6.26 11.74 -21.05
CA GLU A 257 6.24 12.61 -22.21
C GLU A 257 5.62 11.85 -23.39
N ILE A 258 4.68 12.46 -24.10
CA ILE A 258 3.97 11.82 -25.19
C ILE A 258 4.31 12.52 -26.51
N TYR A 259 4.63 11.72 -27.51
CA TYR A 259 4.89 12.20 -28.86
C TYR A 259 3.99 11.45 -29.86
N ILE A 260 3.41 12.16 -30.81
CA ILE A 260 2.66 11.59 -31.92
C ILE A 260 3.35 12.01 -33.21
N ASN A 261 3.77 11.03 -34.02
CA ASN A 261 4.51 11.26 -35.26
C ASN A 261 5.74 12.18 -35.05
N GLY A 262 6.39 12.07 -33.91
CA GLY A 262 7.57 12.86 -33.51
C GLY A 262 7.26 14.25 -32.95
N ILE A 263 6.00 14.63 -32.82
CA ILE A 263 5.58 15.92 -32.23
C ILE A 263 5.17 15.71 -30.79
N LYS A 264 5.74 16.49 -29.86
CA LYS A 264 5.39 16.44 -28.43
C LYS A 264 3.96 16.96 -28.20
N MET A 265 3.18 16.21 -27.42
CA MET A 265 1.83 16.61 -27.00
C MET A 265 1.90 17.25 -25.60
N GLU A 266 1.10 18.29 -25.38
CA GLU A 266 1.09 18.99 -24.07
C GLU A 266 -0.21 18.74 -23.29
N SER A 267 -1.37 18.90 -23.92
CA SER A 267 -2.67 18.75 -23.25
C SER A 267 -3.71 17.97 -24.05
N THR A 268 -3.52 17.87 -25.36
CA THR A 268 -4.42 17.15 -26.24
C THR A 268 -3.67 16.15 -27.10
N PHE A 269 -4.34 15.04 -27.37
CA PHE A 269 -3.85 13.91 -28.14
C PHE A 269 -4.42 14.07 -29.56
N LYS A 270 -3.60 14.57 -30.49
CA LYS A 270 -4.02 14.86 -31.89
C LYS A 270 -3.67 13.70 -32.80
N LEU A 271 -4.70 13.01 -33.28
CA LEU A 271 -4.59 11.90 -34.20
C LEU A 271 -5.11 12.28 -35.58
N ASN A 272 -4.36 11.93 -36.61
CA ASN A 272 -4.86 11.98 -37.97
C ASN A 272 -5.62 10.70 -38.33
N LYS A 273 -6.56 10.74 -39.24
CA LYS A 273 -7.21 9.54 -39.78
C LYS A 273 -6.16 8.54 -40.28
N GLY A 274 -6.28 7.29 -39.83
CA GLY A 274 -5.35 6.20 -40.14
C GLY A 274 -4.27 6.04 -39.10
N ASP A 275 -3.07 5.63 -39.50
CA ASP A 275 -1.97 5.25 -38.62
C ASP A 275 -1.27 6.46 -37.99
N ASN A 276 -1.15 6.46 -36.68
CA ASN A 276 -0.39 7.44 -35.93
C ASN A 276 0.65 6.70 -35.07
N PHE A 277 1.91 7.02 -35.23
CA PHE A 277 2.98 6.48 -34.42
C PHE A 277 3.09 7.25 -33.11
N VAL A 278 2.92 6.56 -31.98
CA VAL A 278 2.84 7.17 -30.66
C VAL A 278 3.95 6.65 -29.77
N SER A 279 4.64 7.59 -29.13
CA SER A 279 5.72 7.31 -28.16
C SER A 279 5.32 7.84 -26.80
N PHE A 280 5.44 6.99 -25.77
CA PHE A 280 5.30 7.33 -24.36
C PHE A 280 6.68 7.20 -23.72
N ILE A 281 7.29 8.29 -23.34
CA ILE A 281 8.66 8.34 -22.84
C ILE A 281 8.64 8.63 -21.35
N SER A 282 9.30 7.79 -20.56
CA SER A 282 9.57 8.08 -19.15
C SER A 282 10.82 8.97 -19.04
N PRO A 283 10.70 10.28 -18.75
CA PRO A 283 11.81 11.24 -18.85
C PRO A 283 12.80 11.17 -17.68
N ARG A 284 12.48 10.45 -16.60
CA ARG A 284 13.29 10.48 -15.40
C ARG A 284 14.37 9.41 -15.43
N PRO A 285 15.67 9.77 -15.40
CA PRO A 285 16.77 8.82 -15.21
C PRO A 285 16.71 8.18 -13.82
N ASN A 286 16.03 8.83 -12.89
CA ASN A 286 15.91 8.49 -11.48
C ASN A 286 14.48 8.02 -11.25
N GLY A 287 14.18 6.78 -11.60
CA GLY A 287 12.82 6.27 -11.44
C GLY A 287 12.37 6.36 -9.99
N PHE A 288 11.37 7.17 -9.72
CA PHE A 288 10.50 6.95 -8.59
C PHE A 288 9.86 5.57 -8.77
N GLN A 289 10.08 4.69 -7.82
CA GLN A 289 9.82 3.27 -7.99
C GLN A 289 8.41 2.85 -7.65
N ALA A 290 7.64 3.76 -7.07
CA ALA A 290 6.34 3.43 -6.54
C ALA A 290 5.24 3.47 -7.59
N ASP A 291 5.41 4.25 -8.66
CA ASP A 291 4.29 4.61 -9.51
C ASP A 291 4.43 4.01 -10.90
N ASP A 292 3.44 3.21 -11.21
CA ASP A 292 3.25 2.67 -12.54
C ASP A 292 2.96 3.82 -13.52
N PRO A 293 3.80 4.06 -14.54
CA PRO A 293 3.50 5.06 -15.53
C PRO A 293 2.17 4.76 -16.21
N TRP A 294 1.31 5.76 -16.28
CA TRP A 294 0.00 5.58 -16.85
C TRP A 294 -0.38 6.72 -17.81
N PHE A 295 -1.29 6.39 -18.67
CA PHE A 295 -1.86 7.26 -19.67
C PHE A 295 -3.37 7.06 -19.71
N LEU A 296 -4.11 8.14 -19.84
CA LEU A 296 -5.55 8.18 -19.75
C LEU A 296 -6.13 9.08 -20.85
N LEU A 297 -7.06 8.58 -21.64
CA LEU A 297 -7.82 9.35 -22.65
C LEU A 297 -9.20 9.72 -22.11
N GLU A 298 -9.56 10.99 -22.22
CA GLU A 298 -10.81 11.56 -21.69
C GLU A 298 -11.84 11.77 -22.79
N ASP A 299 -12.15 10.75 -23.59
CA ASP A 299 -13.15 10.87 -24.66
C ASP A 299 -13.74 9.51 -25.02
N VAL A 300 -15.06 9.46 -25.17
CA VAL A 300 -15.78 8.25 -25.60
C VAL A 300 -15.28 7.70 -26.95
N ARG A 301 -14.85 8.58 -27.83
CA ARG A 301 -14.29 8.22 -29.15
C ARG A 301 -12.99 7.43 -29.05
N ALA A 302 -12.33 7.44 -27.90
CA ALA A 302 -11.16 6.61 -27.68
C ALA A 302 -11.47 5.10 -27.77
N ALA A 303 -12.74 4.69 -27.60
CA ALA A 303 -13.19 3.33 -27.82
C ALA A 303 -13.05 2.83 -29.27
N GLU A 304 -13.04 3.76 -30.22
CA GLU A 304 -12.94 3.45 -31.66
C GLU A 304 -11.48 3.26 -32.10
N LEU A 305 -10.51 3.61 -31.24
CA LEU A 305 -9.08 3.52 -31.54
C LEU A 305 -8.63 2.06 -31.52
N LYS A 306 -7.83 1.69 -32.51
CA LYS A 306 -7.15 0.39 -32.55
C LYS A 306 -5.67 0.58 -32.31
N TYR A 307 -5.08 -0.36 -31.58
CA TYR A 307 -3.67 -0.33 -31.20
C TYR A 307 -2.92 -1.47 -31.86
N ARG A 308 -1.74 -1.20 -32.36
CA ARG A 308 -0.88 -2.17 -33.04
C ARG A 308 0.57 -1.99 -32.64
N ASN A 309 1.25 -3.08 -32.34
CA ASN A 309 2.68 -3.04 -32.06
C ASN A 309 3.46 -2.61 -33.29
N PRO A 310 4.20 -1.49 -33.24
CA PRO A 310 4.90 -0.93 -34.41
C PRO A 310 6.13 -1.74 -34.83
N SER A 311 6.63 -2.67 -33.98
CA SER A 311 7.72 -3.58 -34.35
C SER A 311 7.27 -4.73 -35.27
N GLY A 312 5.94 -4.92 -35.43
CA GLY A 312 5.36 -6.04 -36.16
C GLY A 312 5.21 -7.31 -35.33
N SER A 313 5.63 -7.30 -34.07
CA SER A 313 5.41 -8.41 -33.13
C SER A 313 3.96 -8.40 -32.60
N GLU A 314 3.52 -9.52 -32.01
CA GLU A 314 2.23 -9.59 -31.33
C GLU A 314 2.08 -8.54 -30.22
N GLY A 315 0.82 -8.14 -29.93
CA GLY A 315 0.48 -7.21 -28.86
C GLY A 315 0.22 -5.79 -29.36
N MET A 316 0.05 -4.88 -28.42
CA MET A 316 -0.32 -3.49 -28.69
C MET A 316 0.87 -2.53 -28.64
N PHE A 317 1.89 -2.86 -27.84
CA PHE A 317 3.03 -1.98 -27.56
C PHE A 317 4.37 -2.69 -27.74
N CYS A 318 5.37 -1.92 -28.15
CA CYS A 318 6.78 -2.28 -28.07
C CYS A 318 7.43 -1.42 -26.99
N PHE A 319 8.12 -2.05 -26.04
CA PHE A 319 8.85 -1.37 -24.96
C PHE A 319 10.34 -1.38 -25.27
N ILE A 320 10.95 -0.24 -25.19
CA ILE A 320 12.36 -0.03 -25.51
C ILE A 320 13.03 0.75 -24.39
N HIS A 321 14.18 0.32 -23.96
CA HIS A 321 15.00 1.06 -23.01
C HIS A 321 16.48 0.97 -23.36
N PRO A 322 17.26 2.02 -23.07
CA PRO A 322 18.71 1.96 -23.18
C PRO A 322 19.26 0.86 -22.26
N LYS A 323 20.23 0.08 -22.72
CA LYS A 323 20.87 -0.94 -21.87
C LYS A 323 21.54 -0.34 -20.63
N ALA A 324 22.02 0.89 -20.70
CA ALA A 324 22.49 1.64 -19.54
C ALA A 324 21.46 1.68 -18.41
N SER A 325 20.15 1.70 -18.74
CA SER A 325 19.08 1.66 -17.74
C SER A 325 18.98 0.30 -17.02
N GLU A 326 19.50 -0.79 -17.59
CA GLU A 326 19.53 -2.10 -16.93
C GLU A 326 20.52 -2.12 -15.76
N GLU A 327 21.56 -1.33 -15.83
CA GLU A 327 22.55 -1.18 -14.76
C GLU A 327 21.88 -0.63 -13.48
N THR A 328 20.77 0.12 -13.63
CA THR A 328 20.01 0.64 -12.50
C THR A 328 19.04 -0.38 -11.86
N ARG A 329 18.80 -1.53 -12.50
CA ARG A 329 17.80 -2.53 -12.00
C ARG A 329 18.16 -3.12 -10.65
N ASN A 330 19.45 -3.31 -10.42
CA ASN A 330 19.99 -3.93 -9.20
C ASN A 330 20.49 -2.88 -8.19
N MET A 331 20.37 -1.60 -8.51
CA MET A 331 20.73 -0.55 -7.58
C MET A 331 19.58 -0.32 -6.59
N PRO A 332 19.88 -0.05 -5.33
CA PRO A 332 18.90 0.42 -4.38
C PRO A 332 18.19 1.67 -4.94
N ASN A 333 17.07 2.04 -4.36
CA ASN A 333 16.05 2.97 -4.87
C ASN A 333 16.50 4.41 -5.16
N HIS A 334 17.78 4.67 -5.24
CA HIS A 334 18.37 5.99 -5.43
C HIS A 334 18.85 6.20 -6.85
N PRO A 335 18.81 7.44 -7.34
CA PRO A 335 19.44 7.77 -8.60
C PRO A 335 20.88 7.28 -8.56
N PRO A 336 21.36 6.67 -9.65
CA PRO A 336 22.78 6.38 -9.75
C PRO A 336 23.51 7.70 -9.53
N ARG A 337 24.43 7.71 -8.59
CA ARG A 337 25.32 8.85 -8.34
C ARG A 337 26.39 8.98 -9.42
N ASP A 338 26.40 8.03 -10.31
CA ASP A 338 27.27 7.98 -11.47
C ASP A 338 26.73 8.92 -12.54
N GLU A 339 27.30 10.11 -12.62
CA GLU A 339 26.95 11.13 -13.60
C GLU A 339 27.15 10.62 -15.03
N GLU A 340 28.12 9.72 -15.27
CA GLU A 340 28.36 9.11 -16.57
C GLU A 340 27.18 8.19 -16.95
N LEU A 341 26.71 7.36 -16.02
CA LEU A 341 25.55 6.50 -16.23
C LEU A 341 24.28 7.32 -16.48
N GLN A 342 24.06 8.40 -15.72
CA GLN A 342 22.95 9.32 -15.96
C GLN A 342 23.02 9.96 -17.34
N THR A 343 24.19 10.40 -17.75
CA THR A 343 24.42 10.99 -19.07
C THR A 343 24.11 9.98 -20.18
N ARG A 344 24.59 8.76 -20.08
CA ARG A 344 24.30 7.67 -21.04
C ARG A 344 22.81 7.36 -21.13
N ILE A 345 22.09 7.34 -20.02
CA ILE A 345 20.62 7.15 -20.00
C ILE A 345 19.91 8.32 -20.72
N MET A 346 20.31 9.56 -20.41
CA MET A 346 19.71 10.76 -21.00
C MET A 346 19.98 10.89 -22.50
N GLU A 347 21.17 10.51 -22.95
CA GLU A 347 21.48 10.44 -24.40
C GLU A 347 20.61 9.40 -25.11
N GLY A 348 20.46 8.22 -24.50
CA GLY A 348 19.56 7.18 -25.00
C GLY A 348 18.12 7.66 -25.10
N LEU A 349 17.60 8.33 -24.06
CA LEU A 349 16.25 8.94 -24.10
C LEU A 349 16.10 10.01 -25.18
N THR A 350 17.12 10.82 -25.39
CA THR A 350 17.12 11.86 -26.42
C THR A 350 16.97 11.27 -27.82
N LYS A 351 17.58 10.11 -28.08
CA LYS A 351 17.37 9.36 -29.32
C LYS A 351 15.92 8.84 -29.42
N LEU A 352 15.36 8.26 -28.35
CA LEU A 352 13.97 7.76 -28.33
C LEU A 352 12.94 8.87 -28.57
N ARG A 353 13.15 10.09 -28.07
CA ARG A 353 12.29 11.26 -28.30
C ARG A 353 12.21 11.69 -29.76
N ARG A 354 13.21 11.38 -30.54
CA ARG A 354 13.28 11.78 -31.96
C ARG A 354 12.62 10.80 -32.92
N LEU A 355 12.15 9.66 -32.44
CA LEU A 355 11.49 8.67 -33.30
C LEU A 355 10.13 9.17 -33.72
N ALA A 356 9.87 9.17 -35.01
CA ALA A 356 8.65 9.69 -35.61
C ALA A 356 7.86 8.65 -36.40
N ARG A 357 8.48 7.51 -36.74
CA ARG A 357 7.91 6.49 -37.63
C ARG A 357 8.27 5.08 -37.17
N PRO A 358 7.43 4.08 -37.44
CA PRO A 358 7.73 2.67 -37.09
C PRO A 358 9.06 2.15 -37.69
N VAL A 359 9.45 2.64 -38.85
CA VAL A 359 10.73 2.24 -39.49
C VAL A 359 11.94 2.63 -38.65
N ASP A 360 11.86 3.72 -37.91
CA ASP A 360 12.95 4.22 -37.09
C ASP A 360 13.27 3.23 -35.93
N LEU A 361 12.30 2.38 -35.53
CA LEU A 361 12.50 1.33 -34.52
C LEU A 361 13.43 0.22 -35.01
N LYS A 362 13.43 -0.10 -36.30
CA LYS A 362 14.30 -1.14 -36.88
C LYS A 362 15.77 -0.75 -36.84
N GLU A 363 16.04 0.54 -36.95
CA GLU A 363 17.41 1.06 -36.83
C GLU A 363 17.92 0.93 -35.40
N LEU A 364 17.03 1.14 -34.40
CA LEU A 364 17.36 0.92 -32.99
C LEU A 364 17.50 -0.56 -32.65
N GLU A 365 16.68 -1.43 -33.23
CA GLU A 365 16.72 -2.88 -32.99
C GLU A 365 18.05 -3.48 -33.44
N ALA A 366 18.61 -2.94 -34.51
CA ALA A 366 19.95 -3.30 -34.99
C ALA A 366 21.08 -2.77 -34.09
N SER A 367 20.79 -1.84 -33.18
CA SER A 367 21.75 -1.26 -32.27
C SER A 367 21.88 -2.12 -31.00
N ALA A 368 23.13 -2.44 -30.59
CA ALA A 368 23.39 -3.13 -29.34
C ALA A 368 23.12 -2.29 -28.08
N GLU A 369 22.71 -1.02 -28.24
CA GLU A 369 22.52 -0.08 -27.12
C GLU A 369 21.13 -0.14 -26.46
N TYR A 370 20.16 -0.85 -27.08
CA TYR A 370 18.78 -0.92 -26.60
C TYR A 370 18.30 -2.35 -26.38
N SER A 371 17.41 -2.49 -25.42
CA SER A 371 16.66 -3.72 -25.15
C SER A 371 15.19 -3.54 -25.53
N PHE A 372 14.60 -4.58 -26.14
CA PHE A 372 13.25 -4.59 -26.67
C PHE A 372 12.41 -5.63 -25.95
N THR A 373 11.15 -5.28 -25.62
CA THR A 373 10.17 -6.20 -25.06
C THR A 373 8.81 -5.90 -25.66
N SER A 374 8.14 -6.90 -26.21
CA SER A 374 6.77 -6.77 -26.70
C SER A 374 5.75 -6.96 -25.57
N SER A 375 4.59 -6.30 -25.71
CA SER A 375 3.49 -6.52 -24.77
C SER A 375 2.94 -7.94 -24.91
N PHE A 376 2.62 -8.58 -23.79
CA PHE A 376 2.10 -9.94 -23.77
C PHE A 376 0.58 -10.03 -23.88
N SER A 377 -0.13 -8.91 -23.75
CA SER A 377 -1.60 -8.92 -23.86
C SER A 377 -2.04 -8.48 -25.26
N PRO A 378 -2.71 -9.36 -26.02
CA PRO A 378 -3.30 -8.98 -27.30
C PRO A 378 -4.54 -8.07 -27.11
N THR A 379 -5.14 -8.09 -25.94
CA THR A 379 -6.30 -7.29 -25.59
C THR A 379 -6.10 -6.73 -24.18
N ILE A 380 -5.90 -5.42 -24.09
CA ILE A 380 -6.40 -4.73 -22.90
C ILE A 380 -7.89 -4.68 -23.15
N ASP A 381 -8.67 -5.23 -22.23
CA ASP A 381 -10.05 -4.82 -22.17
C ASP A 381 -10.05 -3.34 -21.75
N PRO A 382 -10.30 -2.40 -22.66
CA PRO A 382 -10.38 -0.99 -22.33
C PRO A 382 -11.57 -0.71 -21.41
N HIS A 383 -12.43 -1.71 -21.22
CA HIS A 383 -13.57 -1.74 -20.33
C HIS A 383 -13.26 -2.27 -18.93
N ILE A 384 -11.99 -2.40 -18.53
CA ILE A 384 -11.77 -2.22 -17.09
C ILE A 384 -12.15 -0.77 -16.86
N PRO A 385 -13.36 -0.47 -16.38
CA PRO A 385 -13.79 0.91 -16.27
C PRO A 385 -12.71 1.61 -15.48
N ALA A 386 -12.31 2.76 -15.94
CA ALA A 386 -11.68 3.72 -15.06
C ALA A 386 -12.76 3.93 -14.01
N ILE A 387 -12.62 3.24 -12.98
CA ILE A 387 -13.51 2.71 -11.96
C ILE A 387 -14.43 3.79 -11.35
N PHE A 388 -14.37 5.00 -11.80
CA PHE A 388 -14.98 6.16 -11.16
C PHE A 388 -15.91 6.98 -12.02
N ASP A 389 -15.93 6.70 -13.28
CA ASP A 389 -16.94 7.26 -14.18
C ASP A 389 -17.63 6.10 -14.90
N ALA A 390 -18.44 5.33 -14.16
CA ALA A 390 -19.51 4.52 -14.76
C ALA A 390 -20.52 5.47 -15.42
N ALA A 391 -20.04 6.45 -16.12
CA ALA A 391 -20.80 7.47 -16.79
C ALA A 391 -21.12 7.04 -18.20
N ASP A 392 -21.74 5.90 -18.31
CA ASP A 392 -22.68 5.68 -19.38
C ASP A 392 -23.94 6.49 -19.08
N SER A 393 -24.59 7.02 -20.10
CA SER A 393 -25.69 7.98 -20.06
C SER A 393 -26.92 7.57 -19.22
N ASP A 394 -26.93 6.36 -18.68
CA ASP A 394 -28.06 5.78 -17.95
C ASP A 394 -27.74 5.49 -16.47
N ALA A 395 -26.55 5.83 -15.99
CA ALA A 395 -26.21 5.61 -14.59
C ALA A 395 -26.94 6.59 -13.67
N THR A 396 -27.40 6.08 -12.54
CA THR A 396 -27.94 6.88 -11.44
C THR A 396 -26.92 6.89 -10.33
N GLU A 397 -26.62 8.06 -9.80
CA GLU A 397 -25.70 8.24 -8.70
C GLU A 397 -26.45 8.66 -7.43
N TYR A 398 -26.15 7.98 -6.33
CA TYR A 398 -26.62 8.25 -4.99
C TYR A 398 -25.44 8.67 -4.13
N MET A 399 -25.59 9.80 -3.44
CA MET A 399 -24.57 10.29 -2.52
C MET A 399 -25.12 10.30 -1.10
N TYR A 400 -24.38 9.65 -0.21
CA TYR A 400 -24.68 9.58 1.21
C TYR A 400 -23.63 10.37 2.00
N ASP A 401 -24.06 11.03 3.09
CA ASP A 401 -23.19 11.75 4.04
C ASP A 401 -23.17 11.01 5.39
N LEU A 402 -21.98 10.73 5.89
CA LEU A 402 -21.71 10.19 7.23
C LEU A 402 -21.70 11.29 8.33
N GLY A 403 -21.80 12.57 7.92
CA GLY A 403 -21.69 13.72 8.81
C GLY A 403 -20.25 14.08 9.18
N THR A 404 -19.38 13.10 9.36
CA THR A 404 -17.93 13.25 9.60
C THR A 404 -17.16 12.20 8.82
N GLN A 405 -15.84 12.40 8.68
CA GLN A 405 -14.99 11.36 8.11
C GLN A 405 -15.01 10.10 8.98
N SER A 406 -15.03 8.96 8.32
CA SER A 406 -14.98 7.64 8.92
C SER A 406 -14.09 6.73 8.09
N ILE A 407 -13.63 5.62 8.67
CA ILE A 407 -12.86 4.57 8.00
C ILE A 407 -13.40 3.21 8.39
N GLY A 408 -13.62 2.33 7.41
CA GLY A 408 -14.14 1.00 7.70
C GLY A 408 -14.63 0.27 6.46
N TYR A 409 -15.60 -0.58 6.66
CA TYR A 409 -16.18 -1.46 5.63
C TYR A 409 -17.57 -1.02 5.25
N ILE A 410 -17.86 -1.11 3.95
CA ILE A 410 -19.20 -0.78 3.43
C ILE A 410 -19.92 -2.07 3.07
N SER A 411 -21.15 -2.20 3.57
CA SER A 411 -22.10 -3.22 3.15
C SER A 411 -23.16 -2.63 2.24
N LEU A 412 -23.48 -3.35 1.16
CA LEU A 412 -24.53 -2.99 0.19
C LEU A 412 -25.51 -4.15 0.03
N GLU A 413 -26.80 -3.80 -0.05
CA GLU A 413 -27.86 -4.67 -0.52
C GLU A 413 -28.50 -4.04 -1.76
N ILE A 414 -28.38 -4.73 -2.90
CA ILE A 414 -28.83 -4.27 -4.20
C ILE A 414 -29.93 -5.19 -4.71
N GLU A 415 -31.08 -4.61 -5.09
CA GLU A 415 -32.13 -5.28 -5.84
C GLU A 415 -32.02 -4.86 -7.29
N ALA A 416 -31.81 -5.80 -8.21
CA ALA A 416 -31.68 -5.54 -9.65
C ALA A 416 -32.74 -6.30 -10.45
N GLU A 417 -33.36 -5.65 -11.45
CA GLU A 417 -34.30 -6.29 -12.38
C GLU A 417 -33.59 -7.10 -13.46
N SER A 418 -32.38 -6.70 -13.80
CA SER A 418 -31.51 -7.37 -14.77
C SER A 418 -30.06 -7.22 -14.34
N SER A 419 -29.12 -7.78 -15.12
CA SER A 419 -27.69 -7.54 -14.90
C SER A 419 -27.40 -6.04 -14.75
N ALA A 420 -26.69 -5.68 -13.69
CA ALA A 420 -26.33 -4.30 -13.40
C ALA A 420 -24.88 -4.16 -12.91
N GLU A 421 -24.33 -2.99 -13.12
CA GLU A 421 -23.01 -2.62 -12.64
C GLU A 421 -23.12 -1.53 -11.57
N VAL A 422 -22.43 -1.73 -10.45
CA VAL A 422 -22.44 -0.83 -9.30
C VAL A 422 -21.00 -0.46 -8.97
N VAL A 423 -20.73 0.83 -8.87
CA VAL A 423 -19.42 1.35 -8.45
C VAL A 423 -19.64 2.21 -7.24
N LEU A 424 -18.95 1.88 -6.16
CA LEU A 424 -18.93 2.68 -4.94
C LEU A 424 -17.55 3.30 -4.77
N TYR A 425 -17.53 4.58 -4.39
CA TYR A 425 -16.32 5.25 -3.95
C TYR A 425 -16.63 6.23 -2.81
N MET A 426 -15.59 6.57 -2.04
CA MET A 426 -15.69 7.52 -0.94
C MET A 426 -14.84 8.76 -1.21
N ILE A 427 -15.30 9.91 -0.73
CA ILE A 427 -14.59 11.18 -0.80
C ILE A 427 -14.67 11.89 0.56
N GLU A 428 -13.69 12.74 0.83
CA GLU A 428 -13.58 13.44 2.12
C GLU A 428 -14.38 14.74 2.13
N TYR A 429 -14.38 15.47 1.02
CA TYR A 429 -14.99 16.81 0.97
C TYR A 429 -15.67 17.12 -0.36
N ILE A 430 -16.53 18.11 -0.28
CA ILE A 430 -17.14 18.82 -1.41
C ILE A 430 -16.86 20.30 -1.15
N THR A 431 -16.37 21.02 -2.16
CA THR A 431 -16.13 22.46 -2.01
C THR A 431 -17.43 23.25 -1.88
N GLU A 432 -17.36 24.50 -1.44
CA GLU A 432 -18.55 25.38 -1.35
C GLU A 432 -19.22 25.59 -2.71
N GLU A 433 -18.47 25.54 -3.81
CA GLU A 433 -18.99 25.61 -5.18
C GLU A 433 -19.59 24.26 -5.65
N GLY A 434 -19.62 23.25 -4.80
CA GLY A 434 -20.15 21.92 -5.11
C GLY A 434 -19.21 21.03 -5.91
N ILE A 435 -17.91 21.39 -6.01
CA ILE A 435 -16.89 20.57 -6.67
C ILE A 435 -16.51 19.45 -5.70
N ARG A 436 -16.64 18.21 -6.16
CA ARG A 436 -16.25 17.04 -5.40
C ARG A 436 -14.74 16.81 -5.45
N GLN A 437 -14.21 16.31 -4.35
CA GLN A 437 -12.85 15.79 -4.32
C GLN A 437 -12.65 14.81 -5.49
N HIS A 438 -11.57 14.99 -6.23
CA HIS A 438 -11.25 14.07 -7.31
C HIS A 438 -10.71 12.76 -6.73
N THR A 439 -11.24 11.64 -7.18
CA THR A 439 -10.83 10.30 -6.70
C THR A 439 -9.50 9.83 -7.27
N ILE A 440 -8.97 10.53 -8.26
CA ILE A 440 -7.62 10.37 -8.79
C ILE A 440 -6.87 11.64 -8.43
N GLN A 441 -6.19 11.66 -7.29
CA GLN A 441 -5.43 12.81 -6.85
C GLN A 441 -4.00 12.78 -7.37
N GLY A 442 -3.61 13.88 -7.99
CA GLY A 442 -2.22 14.23 -8.27
C GLY A 442 -1.43 13.10 -8.93
N ASN A 443 -0.31 12.80 -8.34
CA ASN A 443 0.66 11.82 -8.82
C ASN A 443 0.37 10.39 -8.36
N THR A 444 -0.61 10.16 -7.49
CA THR A 444 -0.92 8.85 -6.94
C THR A 444 -2.19 8.30 -7.54
N TYR A 445 -2.09 7.12 -8.09
CA TYR A 445 -3.22 6.30 -8.49
C TYR A 445 -3.99 5.92 -7.24
N TYR A 446 -5.16 6.54 -7.08
CA TYR A 446 -5.96 6.31 -5.90
C TYR A 446 -7.40 5.99 -6.26
N ARG A 447 -7.83 4.78 -5.91
CA ARG A 447 -9.17 4.27 -6.15
C ARG A 447 -9.80 3.88 -4.82
N ASN A 448 -10.42 4.86 -4.19
CA ASN A 448 -11.04 4.69 -2.87
C ASN A 448 -12.43 4.10 -2.97
N GLY A 449 -12.53 2.89 -3.48
CA GLY A 449 -13.83 2.27 -3.71
C GLY A 449 -13.74 0.81 -4.13
N PHE A 450 -14.85 0.28 -4.60
CA PHE A 450 -14.96 -1.05 -5.17
C PHE A 450 -16.05 -1.11 -6.24
N GLY A 451 -15.99 -2.14 -7.09
CA GLY A 451 -17.01 -2.41 -8.10
C GLY A 451 -17.75 -3.71 -7.84
N LEU A 452 -19.01 -3.75 -8.28
CA LEU A 452 -19.83 -4.95 -8.26
C LEU A 452 -20.47 -5.15 -9.63
N LYS A 453 -20.51 -6.39 -10.09
CA LYS A 453 -21.42 -6.82 -11.13
C LYS A 453 -22.46 -7.73 -10.50
N VAL A 454 -23.74 -7.36 -10.63
CA VAL A 454 -24.85 -8.03 -9.93
C VAL A 454 -25.86 -8.60 -10.93
N PRO A 455 -26.34 -9.84 -10.73
CA PRO A 455 -27.40 -10.44 -11.53
C PRO A 455 -28.77 -9.86 -11.14
N ALA A 456 -29.80 -10.23 -11.90
CA ALA A 456 -31.19 -10.03 -11.46
C ALA A 456 -31.44 -10.68 -10.10
N GLY A 457 -32.21 -9.99 -9.25
CA GLY A 457 -32.49 -10.41 -7.87
C GLY A 457 -31.77 -9.57 -6.83
N THR A 458 -31.61 -10.12 -5.63
CA THR A 458 -30.98 -9.44 -4.50
C THR A 458 -29.53 -9.90 -4.34
N THR A 459 -28.62 -8.95 -4.34
CA THR A 459 -27.20 -9.19 -4.03
C THR A 459 -26.81 -8.47 -2.76
N LYS A 460 -26.20 -9.19 -1.80
CA LYS A 460 -25.60 -8.62 -0.60
C LYS A 460 -24.09 -8.73 -0.69
N PHE A 461 -23.42 -7.63 -0.42
CA PHE A 461 -21.96 -7.55 -0.47
C PHE A 461 -21.43 -6.67 0.65
N ARG A 462 -20.32 -7.07 1.28
CA ARG A 462 -19.53 -6.26 2.21
C ARG A 462 -18.10 -6.21 1.72
N SER A 463 -17.57 -5.01 1.59
CA SER A 463 -16.19 -4.81 1.13
C SER A 463 -15.18 -5.60 1.97
N MET A 464 -14.15 -6.14 1.31
CA MET A 464 -13.05 -6.84 2.00
C MET A 464 -11.96 -5.87 2.48
N LYS A 465 -11.95 -4.65 1.95
CA LYS A 465 -10.96 -3.62 2.29
C LYS A 465 -11.60 -2.45 2.99
N ARG A 466 -10.88 -1.90 3.98
CA ARG A 466 -11.26 -0.65 4.65
C ARG A 466 -11.17 0.52 3.66
N ARG A 467 -12.12 1.43 3.76
CA ARG A 467 -12.21 2.65 2.95
C ARG A 467 -12.51 3.83 3.85
N SER A 468 -11.99 4.99 3.51
CA SER A 468 -12.19 6.21 4.30
C SER A 468 -12.83 7.31 3.47
N GLY A 469 -13.63 8.14 4.12
CA GLY A 469 -14.26 9.32 3.55
C GLY A 469 -15.41 9.79 4.43
N ARG A 470 -15.93 10.95 4.11
CA ARG A 470 -17.17 11.46 4.69
C ARG A 470 -18.37 11.13 3.81
N TYR A 471 -18.20 11.21 2.50
CA TYR A 471 -19.29 10.96 1.54
C TYR A 471 -19.07 9.63 0.85
N VAL A 472 -20.14 8.84 0.79
CA VAL A 472 -20.19 7.58 0.06
C VAL A 472 -21.02 7.80 -1.19
N VAL A 473 -20.41 7.58 -2.35
CA VAL A 473 -21.05 7.77 -3.65
C VAL A 473 -21.23 6.41 -4.31
N VAL A 474 -22.46 6.08 -4.65
CA VAL A 474 -22.82 4.83 -5.32
C VAL A 474 -23.39 5.14 -6.69
N SER A 475 -22.66 4.75 -7.73
CA SER A 475 -23.11 4.88 -9.12
C SER A 475 -23.65 3.54 -9.61
N VAL A 476 -24.83 3.52 -10.17
CA VAL A 476 -25.51 2.30 -10.59
C VAL A 476 -25.91 2.43 -12.05
N LYS A 477 -25.54 1.44 -12.86
CA LYS A 477 -25.95 1.28 -14.26
C LYS A 477 -26.90 0.08 -14.36
N GLY A 478 -28.08 0.30 -14.87
CA GLY A 478 -29.16 -0.69 -14.96
C GLY A 478 -30.32 -0.35 -13.99
N GLU A 479 -31.41 -1.08 -14.14
CA GLU A 479 -32.60 -0.91 -13.29
C GLU A 479 -32.39 -1.60 -11.95
N THR A 480 -32.03 -0.79 -10.95
CA THR A 480 -31.65 -1.26 -9.62
C THR A 480 -32.16 -0.33 -8.53
N LYS A 481 -32.30 -0.90 -7.33
CA LYS A 481 -32.58 -0.18 -6.10
C LYS A 481 -31.52 -0.54 -5.07
N ILE A 482 -30.98 0.46 -4.39
CA ILE A 482 -30.17 0.27 -3.19
C ILE A 482 -31.14 -0.01 -2.04
N ALA A 483 -31.28 -1.31 -1.69
CA ALA A 483 -32.19 -1.75 -0.62
C ALA A 483 -31.58 -1.51 0.77
N GLY A 484 -30.26 -1.54 0.87
CA GLY A 484 -29.53 -1.24 2.10
C GLY A 484 -28.11 -0.79 1.84
N ILE A 485 -27.64 0.12 2.67
CA ILE A 485 -26.24 0.56 2.73
C ILE A 485 -25.86 0.81 4.20
N GLU A 486 -24.74 0.28 4.61
CA GLU A 486 -24.22 0.42 5.98
C GLU A 486 -22.72 0.64 5.94
N MET A 487 -22.21 1.48 6.83
CA MET A 487 -20.81 1.65 7.13
C MET A 487 -20.50 1.05 8.50
N GLU A 488 -19.62 0.08 8.57
CA GLU A 488 -19.03 -0.44 9.80
C GLU A 488 -17.69 0.28 10.02
N GLU A 489 -17.64 1.22 10.96
CA GLU A 489 -16.41 1.92 11.33
C GLU A 489 -15.46 0.97 12.02
N SER A 490 -14.20 1.03 11.60
CA SER A 490 -13.16 0.10 12.06
C SER A 490 -11.88 0.87 12.39
N VAL A 491 -11.73 1.21 13.67
CA VAL A 491 -10.61 1.96 14.24
C VAL A 491 -10.04 1.21 15.46
N TYR A 492 -8.87 1.63 15.91
CA TYR A 492 -8.27 1.06 17.13
C TYR A 492 -9.19 1.28 18.34
N PRO A 493 -9.46 0.24 19.16
CA PRO A 493 -10.47 0.31 20.25
C PRO A 493 -9.95 1.09 21.46
N ILE A 494 -9.84 2.38 21.34
CA ILE A 494 -9.34 3.29 22.36
C ILE A 494 -10.39 4.36 22.70
N LYS A 495 -10.30 4.91 23.90
CA LYS A 495 -11.20 6.00 24.35
C LYS A 495 -10.38 7.18 24.82
N ALA A 496 -10.84 8.37 24.48
CA ALA A 496 -10.25 9.60 24.98
C ALA A 496 -10.21 9.63 26.50
N ARG A 497 -9.05 9.94 27.05
CA ARG A 497 -8.81 10.14 28.49
C ARG A 497 -8.39 11.57 28.79
N GLY A 498 -7.72 12.21 27.81
CA GLY A 498 -7.37 13.63 27.88
C GLY A 498 -8.54 14.50 27.42
N SER A 499 -8.55 15.73 27.88
CA SER A 499 -9.50 16.76 27.46
C SER A 499 -8.82 18.11 27.40
N PHE A 500 -9.33 18.99 26.56
CA PHE A 500 -8.88 20.36 26.46
C PHE A 500 -10.11 21.29 26.36
N GLU A 501 -10.09 22.35 27.18
CA GLU A 501 -11.09 23.39 27.17
C GLU A 501 -10.44 24.74 27.50
N CYS A 502 -10.74 25.76 26.72
CA CYS A 502 -10.31 27.10 26.94
C CYS A 502 -11.40 28.12 26.52
N SER A 503 -11.16 29.40 26.74
CA SER A 503 -12.08 30.49 26.36
C SER A 503 -12.24 30.71 24.86
N ASP A 504 -11.32 30.18 24.05
CA ASP A 504 -11.38 30.25 22.58
C ASP A 504 -12.07 29.00 22.01
N SER A 505 -13.28 29.20 21.50
CA SER A 505 -14.07 28.11 20.92
C SER A 505 -13.42 27.49 19.67
N TYR A 506 -12.59 28.23 18.93
CA TYR A 506 -11.86 27.73 17.78
C TYR A 506 -10.81 26.70 18.22
N LEU A 507 -10.05 26.98 19.26
CA LEU A 507 -9.07 26.03 19.81
C LEU A 507 -9.74 24.78 20.38
N ASN A 508 -10.88 24.93 21.04
CA ASN A 508 -11.65 23.78 21.52
C ASN A 508 -12.07 22.88 20.34
N LYS A 509 -12.56 23.49 19.26
CA LYS A 509 -12.96 22.77 18.05
C LYS A 509 -11.77 22.13 17.34
N LEU A 510 -10.63 22.80 17.31
CA LEU A 510 -9.39 22.26 16.74
C LEU A 510 -8.92 21.01 17.49
N TRP A 511 -9.00 21.01 18.83
CA TRP A 511 -8.71 19.81 19.63
C TRP A 511 -9.60 18.64 19.26
N GLU A 512 -10.92 18.85 19.18
CA GLU A 512 -11.89 17.78 18.82
C GLU A 512 -11.57 17.18 17.43
N ILE A 513 -11.33 18.05 16.43
CA ILE A 513 -11.03 17.61 15.06
C ILE A 513 -9.70 16.86 15.03
N SER A 514 -8.66 17.35 15.72
CA SER A 514 -7.35 16.72 15.77
C SER A 514 -7.41 15.35 16.45
N ALA A 515 -8.12 15.25 17.58
CA ALA A 515 -8.32 13.99 18.28
C ALA A 515 -9.06 12.96 17.42
N ARG A 516 -10.10 13.39 16.69
CA ARG A 516 -10.83 12.53 15.74
C ARG A 516 -9.95 12.11 14.57
N THR A 517 -9.15 13.00 14.01
CA THR A 517 -8.24 12.67 12.91
C THR A 517 -7.22 11.62 13.35
N LEU A 518 -6.64 11.79 14.54
CA LEU A 518 -5.71 10.82 15.10
C LEU A 518 -6.37 9.44 15.28
N GLU A 519 -7.60 9.39 15.80
CA GLU A 519 -8.36 8.13 15.95
C GLU A 519 -8.52 7.40 14.61
N LEU A 520 -8.80 8.14 13.53
CA LEU A 520 -8.94 7.57 12.18
C LEU A 520 -7.60 7.06 11.61
N CYS A 521 -6.47 7.56 12.11
CA CYS A 521 -5.11 7.13 11.77
C CYS A 521 -4.58 6.02 12.68
N MET A 522 -5.40 5.49 13.61
CA MET A 522 -5.04 4.38 14.48
C MET A 522 -5.67 3.08 13.99
N GLU A 523 -4.83 2.16 13.54
CA GLU A 523 -5.20 0.83 13.06
C GLU A 523 -4.51 -0.27 13.89
N ASP A 524 -3.89 -1.24 13.24
CA ASP A 524 -2.93 -2.15 13.89
C ASP A 524 -1.54 -1.52 14.08
N THR A 525 -1.35 -0.32 13.57
CA THR A 525 -0.23 0.62 13.78
C THR A 525 -0.80 2.04 13.67
N TYR A 526 0.01 3.05 13.94
CA TYR A 526 -0.30 4.40 13.44
C TYR A 526 -0.19 4.44 11.92
N THR A 527 -0.95 5.31 11.28
CA THR A 527 -0.95 5.48 9.81
C THR A 527 -1.01 6.96 9.44
N ASP A 528 -0.17 7.38 8.51
CA ASP A 528 -0.03 8.75 8.02
C ASP A 528 -1.35 9.42 7.62
N CYS A 529 -2.25 8.65 7.07
CA CYS A 529 -3.58 9.12 6.68
C CYS A 529 -4.59 7.95 6.60
N PRO A 530 -5.90 8.21 6.82
CA PRO A 530 -6.90 7.18 6.69
C PRO A 530 -7.31 6.91 5.23
N LEU A 531 -6.90 7.77 4.28
CA LEU A 531 -7.45 7.80 2.93
C LEU A 531 -6.73 6.84 1.98
N TYR A 532 -5.58 7.19 1.42
CA TYR A 532 -5.01 6.51 0.26
C TYR A 532 -3.68 5.78 0.52
N GLU A 533 -2.95 6.14 1.56
CA GLU A 533 -1.74 5.43 1.97
C GLU A 533 -2.05 4.39 3.03
N GLN A 534 -2.62 4.81 4.15
CA GLN A 534 -2.80 3.99 5.34
C GLN A 534 -1.48 3.29 5.72
N ASN A 535 -0.38 4.00 5.54
CA ASN A 535 0.98 3.50 5.76
C ASN A 535 1.45 3.78 7.18
N PHE A 536 2.18 2.84 7.73
CA PHE A 536 2.94 3.06 8.95
C PHE A 536 4.28 3.71 8.60
N TRP A 537 4.30 5.04 8.53
CA TRP A 537 5.52 5.83 8.43
C TRP A 537 6.12 6.06 9.81
N VAL A 538 7.41 5.71 10.01
CA VAL A 538 8.05 5.70 11.33
C VAL A 538 8.23 7.12 11.90
N GLY A 539 8.50 8.10 11.04
CA GLY A 539 8.60 9.50 11.47
C GLY A 539 7.27 10.09 11.90
N ASP A 540 6.20 9.79 11.16
CA ASP A 540 4.82 10.20 11.46
C ASP A 540 4.37 9.57 12.79
N MET A 541 4.61 8.27 12.96
CA MET A 541 4.29 7.52 14.19
C MET A 541 4.81 8.22 15.44
N ARG A 542 6.03 8.74 15.43
CA ARG A 542 6.59 9.42 16.60
C ARG A 542 5.73 10.62 17.01
N ASN A 543 5.24 11.42 16.06
CA ASN A 543 4.38 12.55 16.35
C ASN A 543 2.97 12.10 16.77
N GLU A 544 2.40 11.13 16.06
CA GLU A 544 1.09 10.54 16.39
C GLU A 544 1.08 9.92 17.79
N ALA A 545 2.17 9.23 18.18
CA ALA A 545 2.32 8.67 19.52
C ALA A 545 2.29 9.76 20.60
N LEU A 546 3.01 10.87 20.41
CA LEU A 546 2.98 12.00 21.34
C LEU A 546 1.58 12.62 21.46
N PHE A 547 0.85 12.74 20.37
CA PHE A 547 -0.53 13.18 20.40
C PHE A 547 -1.43 12.18 21.11
N ALA A 548 -1.25 10.88 20.83
CA ALA A 548 -2.02 9.80 21.44
C ALA A 548 -1.80 9.72 22.96
N TYR A 549 -0.62 9.96 23.44
CA TYR A 549 -0.35 10.01 24.90
C TYR A 549 -1.18 11.07 25.60
N ASN A 550 -1.35 12.23 24.96
CA ASN A 550 -2.12 13.35 25.51
C ASN A 550 -3.63 13.15 25.39
N VAL A 551 -4.11 12.55 24.31
CA VAL A 551 -5.56 12.39 24.03
C VAL A 551 -6.09 11.10 24.65
N PHE A 552 -5.38 9.99 24.45
CA PHE A 552 -5.87 8.64 24.75
C PHE A 552 -5.12 7.96 25.89
N GLY A 553 -3.86 8.31 26.13
CA GLY A 553 -2.98 7.58 27.06
C GLY A 553 -2.74 6.14 26.61
N GLY A 554 -2.81 5.89 25.27
CA GLY A 554 -2.70 4.56 24.68
C GLY A 554 -1.27 4.22 24.30
N TYR A 555 -0.59 3.44 25.12
CA TYR A 555 0.81 3.08 24.91
C TYR A 555 0.98 1.79 24.09
N ASP A 556 -0.01 0.88 24.10
CA ASP A 556 0.09 -0.44 23.46
C ASP A 556 0.33 -0.35 21.96
N LEU A 557 -0.35 0.57 21.26
CA LEU A 557 -0.16 0.77 19.83
C LEU A 557 1.24 1.27 19.49
N THR A 558 1.79 2.17 20.32
CA THR A 558 3.16 2.65 20.18
C THR A 558 4.17 1.53 20.41
N LYS A 559 3.98 0.72 21.46
CA LYS A 559 4.84 -0.42 21.75
C LYS A 559 4.92 -1.39 20.58
N ARG A 560 3.75 -1.74 20.01
CA ARG A 560 3.68 -2.57 18.82
C ARG A 560 4.37 -1.92 17.62
N SER A 561 4.12 -0.63 17.37
CA SER A 561 4.69 0.10 16.24
C SER A 561 6.21 0.18 16.31
N LEU A 562 6.77 0.43 17.50
CA LEU A 562 8.22 0.41 17.73
C LEU A 562 8.83 -0.96 17.41
N LYS A 563 8.19 -2.05 17.86
CA LYS A 563 8.64 -3.42 17.59
C LYS A 563 8.59 -3.75 16.11
N LEU A 564 7.47 -3.47 15.43
CA LEU A 564 7.31 -3.74 13.99
C LEU A 564 8.34 -2.98 13.15
N ALA A 565 8.67 -1.74 13.51
CA ALA A 565 9.72 -0.99 12.83
C ALA A 565 11.11 -1.61 13.05
N ALA A 566 11.41 -2.06 14.29
CA ALA A 566 12.67 -2.72 14.63
C ALA A 566 12.91 -4.01 13.85
N GLU A 567 11.86 -4.79 13.56
CA GLU A 567 11.93 -6.03 12.78
C GLU A 567 12.50 -5.80 11.36
N SER A 568 12.49 -4.56 10.85
CA SER A 568 13.10 -4.23 9.55
C SER A 568 14.62 -4.40 9.51
N LEU A 569 15.28 -4.38 10.67
CA LEU A 569 16.73 -4.55 10.77
C LEU A 569 17.22 -5.96 10.41
N ASP A 570 16.32 -6.93 10.30
CA ASP A 570 16.67 -8.26 9.77
C ASP A 570 17.12 -8.20 8.31
N HIS A 571 16.76 -7.14 7.60
CA HIS A 571 17.01 -6.98 6.15
C HIS A 571 17.68 -5.67 5.78
N GLN A 572 17.81 -4.73 6.73
CA GLN A 572 18.31 -3.39 6.47
C GLN A 572 19.33 -2.96 7.50
N ASP A 573 20.24 -2.10 7.07
CA ASP A 573 21.26 -1.55 7.97
C ASP A 573 20.65 -0.57 8.99
N LEU A 574 19.63 0.18 8.58
CA LEU A 574 18.90 1.12 9.44
C LEU A 574 17.40 0.81 9.39
N ILE A 575 16.69 1.22 10.43
CA ILE A 575 15.23 1.11 10.47
C ILE A 575 14.62 1.82 9.26
N VAL A 576 13.74 1.13 8.55
CA VAL A 576 13.09 1.62 7.34
C VAL A 576 12.16 2.80 7.63
N CYS A 577 11.89 3.61 6.62
CA CYS A 577 10.97 4.72 6.76
C CYS A 577 9.51 4.30 6.96
N CYS A 578 9.12 3.12 6.46
CA CYS A 578 7.75 2.59 6.47
C CYS A 578 7.78 1.07 6.69
N ALA A 579 6.97 0.52 7.61
CA ALA A 579 6.98 -0.89 8.01
C ALA A 579 5.55 -1.49 8.09
N PRO A 580 5.35 -2.78 7.72
CA PRO A 580 6.27 -3.58 6.94
C PRO A 580 6.25 -3.10 5.48
N ARG A 581 7.36 -3.17 4.81
CA ARG A 581 7.45 -2.70 3.43
C ARG A 581 8.26 -3.64 2.56
N TYR A 582 7.78 -3.90 1.38
CA TYR A 582 8.52 -4.69 0.38
C TYR A 582 9.75 -3.95 -0.15
N PHE A 583 9.72 -2.61 -0.22
CA PHE A 583 10.81 -1.78 -0.71
C PHE A 583 11.74 -1.40 0.43
N THR A 584 13.04 -1.51 0.18
CA THR A 584 14.10 -1.15 1.10
C THR A 584 14.41 0.34 1.01
N GLU A 585 13.52 1.19 1.49
CA GLU A 585 13.74 2.63 1.49
C GLU A 585 13.97 3.13 2.92
N ILE A 586 15.05 3.87 3.09
CA ILE A 586 15.46 4.43 4.36
C ILE A 586 15.42 5.95 4.24
N ILE A 587 14.75 6.59 5.18
CA ILE A 587 14.87 8.03 5.46
C ILE A 587 15.66 8.12 6.76
N PRO A 588 16.93 8.55 6.73
CA PRO A 588 17.81 8.46 7.91
C PRO A 588 17.23 9.09 9.17
N ILE A 589 16.65 10.29 9.06
CA ILE A 589 16.07 10.96 10.22
C ILE A 589 14.94 10.18 10.85
N TRP A 590 14.17 9.41 10.09
CA TRP A 590 13.06 8.62 10.65
C TRP A 590 13.58 7.40 11.41
N SER A 591 14.70 6.84 10.95
CA SER A 591 15.45 5.86 11.73
C SER A 591 15.99 6.43 13.05
N PHE A 592 16.41 7.71 13.06
CA PHE A 592 16.83 8.41 14.27
C PHE A 592 15.65 8.77 15.16
N LEU A 593 14.54 9.22 14.59
CA LEU A 593 13.30 9.51 15.30
C LEU A 593 12.69 8.27 15.96
N TRP A 594 12.93 7.07 15.44
CA TRP A 594 12.53 5.84 16.11
C TRP A 594 13.23 5.68 17.47
N VAL A 595 14.52 6.00 17.55
CA VAL A 595 15.28 5.99 18.82
C VAL A 595 14.73 7.02 19.79
N VAL A 596 14.42 8.21 19.29
CA VAL A 596 13.78 9.28 20.09
C VAL A 596 12.41 8.82 20.58
N ALA A 597 11.59 8.20 19.72
CA ALA A 597 10.27 7.69 20.06
C ALA A 597 10.36 6.59 21.15
N LEU A 598 11.38 5.74 21.12
CA LEU A 598 11.60 4.72 22.15
C LEU A 598 11.87 5.36 23.52
N LYS A 599 12.67 6.44 23.57
CA LYS A 599 12.89 7.21 24.80
C LYS A 599 11.60 7.90 25.25
N GLU A 600 10.90 8.57 24.34
CA GLU A 600 9.65 9.28 24.65
C GLU A 600 8.57 8.32 25.16
N PHE A 601 8.47 7.11 24.58
CA PHE A 601 7.60 6.06 25.11
C PHE A 601 7.88 5.80 26.61
N TYR A 602 9.15 5.60 26.97
CA TYR A 602 9.53 5.38 28.36
C TYR A 602 9.20 6.57 29.26
N LEU A 603 9.49 7.79 28.78
CA LEU A 603 9.22 9.03 29.56
C LEU A 603 7.72 9.23 29.84
N TYR A 604 6.84 8.89 28.89
CA TYR A 604 5.40 9.08 29.06
C TYR A 604 4.72 7.89 29.76
N SER A 605 5.13 6.67 29.50
CA SER A 605 4.51 5.47 30.06
C SER A 605 5.09 5.05 31.41
N GLY A 606 6.38 5.29 31.63
CA GLY A 606 7.14 4.70 32.74
C GLY A 606 7.45 3.20 32.57
N GLU A 607 7.10 2.60 31.41
CA GLU A 607 7.27 1.17 31.14
C GLU A 607 8.64 0.91 30.49
N SER A 608 9.50 0.16 31.17
CA SER A 608 10.84 -0.18 30.66
C SER A 608 10.85 -1.40 29.71
N ASP A 609 9.80 -2.20 29.70
CA ASP A 609 9.74 -3.45 28.93
C ASP A 609 9.91 -3.23 27.43
N ALA A 610 9.26 -2.21 26.83
CA ALA A 610 9.44 -1.87 25.42
C ALA A 610 10.88 -1.43 25.10
N VAL A 611 11.54 -0.74 26.04
CA VAL A 611 12.96 -0.37 25.89
C VAL A 611 13.83 -1.62 25.87
N LEU A 612 13.65 -2.51 26.84
CA LEU A 612 14.43 -3.74 26.98
C LEU A 612 14.22 -4.67 25.77
N GLU A 613 12.97 -4.82 25.30
CA GLU A 613 12.64 -5.62 24.12
C GLU A 613 13.32 -5.09 22.83
N ASN A 614 13.44 -3.78 22.68
CA ASN A 614 13.98 -3.14 21.48
C ASN A 614 15.44 -2.69 21.62
N TRP A 615 16.10 -2.96 22.79
CA TRP A 615 17.44 -2.43 23.04
C TRP A 615 18.50 -2.94 22.07
N ALA A 616 18.45 -4.22 21.72
CA ALA A 616 19.37 -4.81 20.75
C ALA A 616 19.21 -4.14 19.36
N ALA A 617 17.98 -3.90 18.93
CA ALA A 617 17.68 -3.20 17.69
C ALA A 617 18.17 -1.73 17.74
N CYS A 618 17.99 -1.05 18.87
CA CYS A 618 18.48 0.30 19.08
C CYS A 618 20.01 0.38 18.93
N LYS A 619 20.75 -0.51 19.57
CA LYS A 619 22.22 -0.60 19.43
C LYS A 619 22.63 -0.90 17.99
N THR A 620 21.96 -1.85 17.36
CA THR A 620 22.25 -2.21 15.94
C THR A 620 22.03 -1.00 15.02
N ASN A 621 20.89 -0.33 15.16
CA ASN A 621 20.55 0.85 14.36
C ASN A 621 21.61 1.97 14.51
N ILE A 622 22.01 2.28 15.75
CA ILE A 622 23.04 3.31 16.02
C ILE A 622 24.42 2.86 15.52
N ASN A 623 24.81 1.62 15.77
CA ASN A 623 26.14 1.15 15.34
C ASN A 623 26.27 1.13 13.81
N ASN A 624 25.22 0.78 13.12
CA ASN A 624 25.22 0.76 11.65
C ASN A 624 25.36 2.18 11.06
N THR A 625 24.95 3.24 11.75
CA THR A 625 25.21 4.62 11.29
C THR A 625 26.67 4.94 11.16
N LYS A 626 27.55 4.29 11.94
CA LYS A 626 29.00 4.50 11.92
C LYS A 626 29.61 4.16 10.54
N THR A 627 29.00 3.24 9.79
CA THR A 627 29.46 2.85 8.45
C THR A 627 29.20 3.93 7.39
N TYR A 628 28.36 4.90 7.71
CA TYR A 628 28.00 6.01 6.84
C TYR A 628 28.66 7.34 7.25
N ILE A 629 29.61 7.32 8.16
CA ILE A 629 30.38 8.50 8.53
C ILE A 629 31.52 8.67 7.52
N ASN A 630 31.55 9.82 6.85
CA ASN A 630 32.59 10.15 5.88
C ASN A 630 33.89 10.63 6.54
N GLU A 631 34.91 10.92 5.72
CA GLU A 631 36.24 11.37 6.18
C GLU A 631 36.20 12.71 6.95
N GLU A 632 35.15 13.52 6.73
CA GLU A 632 34.93 14.80 7.45
C GLU A 632 34.23 14.61 8.79
N GLY A 633 33.78 13.39 9.10
CA GLY A 633 33.07 13.04 10.31
C GLY A 633 31.57 13.29 10.26
N LEU A 634 30.98 13.47 9.06
CA LEU A 634 29.56 13.72 8.85
C LEU A 634 28.85 12.45 8.36
N PHE A 635 27.57 12.34 8.66
CA PHE A 635 26.71 11.27 8.15
C PHE A 635 26.43 11.47 6.65
N ASP A 636 26.96 10.57 5.81
CA ASP A 636 26.85 10.59 4.36
C ASP A 636 26.34 9.24 3.83
N ALA A 637 25.04 9.08 3.81
CA ALA A 637 24.43 7.81 3.40
C ALA A 637 23.72 7.92 2.04
N PRO A 638 23.76 6.84 1.23
CA PRO A 638 23.10 6.78 -0.08
C PRO A 638 21.60 6.49 0.02
N PHE A 639 20.91 7.15 0.95
CA PHE A 639 19.49 6.93 1.23
C PHE A 639 18.62 8.10 0.75
N TRP A 640 17.33 8.01 0.97
CA TRP A 640 16.42 9.12 0.74
C TRP A 640 16.59 10.15 1.86
N ASN A 641 17.46 11.12 1.62
CA ASN A 641 17.80 12.17 2.57
C ASN A 641 16.69 13.24 2.59
N MET A 642 15.52 12.87 3.01
CA MET A 642 14.36 13.71 3.14
C MET A 642 14.19 14.13 4.61
N PHE A 643 13.92 15.41 4.86
CA PHE A 643 13.51 15.87 6.18
C PHE A 643 11.98 15.89 6.30
N ASP A 644 11.34 16.56 5.36
CA ASP A 644 9.91 16.68 5.18
C ASP A 644 9.66 17.22 3.76
N TRP A 645 8.42 17.47 3.37
CA TRP A 645 8.06 18.06 2.08
C TRP A 645 8.41 19.54 1.96
N GLY A 646 9.50 19.97 2.59
CA GLY A 646 10.07 21.31 2.50
C GLY A 646 11.12 21.43 1.41
N GLU A 647 11.57 22.68 1.16
CA GLU A 647 12.62 22.96 0.16
C GLU A 647 14.04 22.62 0.66
N ILE A 648 14.17 22.15 1.91
CA ILE A 648 15.47 22.00 2.58
C ILE A 648 16.30 20.92 1.94
N ASP A 649 15.69 19.82 1.49
CA ASP A 649 16.43 18.79 0.80
C ASP A 649 15.60 17.99 -0.18
N TRP A 650 16.20 17.74 -1.34
CA TRP A 650 15.62 16.90 -2.36
C TRP A 650 16.43 15.61 -2.54
N MET A 651 15.73 14.56 -2.88
CA MET A 651 16.32 13.26 -3.22
C MET A 651 17.61 13.37 -4.03
N GLY A 652 18.70 12.79 -3.54
CA GLY A 652 19.95 12.64 -4.26
C GLY A 652 21.13 13.46 -3.75
N ARG A 653 20.97 14.31 -2.76
CA ARG A 653 22.11 14.95 -2.09
C ARG A 653 22.79 13.96 -1.14
N ARG A 654 24.13 13.91 -1.16
CA ARG A 654 24.88 12.92 -0.38
C ARG A 654 24.99 13.28 1.08
N VAL A 655 25.45 14.47 1.36
CA VAL A 655 25.71 14.92 2.72
C VAL A 655 24.66 15.94 3.11
N VAL A 656 23.82 15.53 4.02
CA VAL A 656 22.83 16.40 4.64
C VAL A 656 23.30 16.70 6.04
N LEU A 657 23.75 17.91 6.28
CA LEU A 657 24.26 18.34 7.59
C LEU A 657 23.20 18.14 8.67
N PHE A 658 21.94 18.33 8.30
CA PHE A 658 20.79 18.10 9.13
C PHE A 658 20.70 16.64 9.63
N ASN A 659 20.96 15.63 8.78
CA ASN A 659 20.97 14.23 9.22
C ASN A 659 22.03 14.00 10.33
N SER A 660 23.18 14.67 10.23
CA SER A 660 24.22 14.59 11.26
C SER A 660 23.76 15.24 12.57
N ILE A 661 23.01 16.32 12.52
CA ILE A 661 22.43 16.99 13.71
C ILE A 661 21.37 16.08 14.35
N MET A 662 20.48 15.50 13.55
CA MET A 662 19.43 14.60 14.05
C MET A 662 19.99 13.30 14.63
N LEU A 663 21.07 12.77 14.06
CA LEU A 663 21.81 11.63 14.65
C LEU A 663 22.36 11.99 16.03
N GLY A 664 22.84 13.23 16.22
CA GLY A 664 23.25 13.73 17.54
C GLY A 664 22.13 13.66 18.57
N GLY A 665 20.89 14.01 18.19
CA GLY A 665 19.69 13.91 19.03
C GLY A 665 19.31 12.45 19.34
N ALA A 666 19.47 11.54 18.40
CA ALA A 666 19.28 10.12 18.62
C ALA A 666 20.33 9.54 19.62
N LEU A 667 21.59 9.98 19.50
CA LEU A 667 22.65 9.59 20.44
C LEU A 667 22.35 10.09 21.87
N ASP A 668 21.79 11.29 22.04
CA ASP A 668 21.31 11.76 23.35
C ASP A 668 20.25 10.84 23.91
N SER A 669 19.29 10.45 23.08
CA SER A 669 18.23 9.53 23.51
C SER A 669 18.79 8.16 23.90
N CYS A 670 19.79 7.65 23.18
CA CYS A 670 20.48 6.40 23.55
C CYS A 670 21.20 6.52 24.91
N ILE A 671 21.92 7.62 25.15
CA ILE A 671 22.63 7.85 26.41
C ILE A 671 21.66 7.81 27.59
N GLU A 672 20.50 8.48 27.46
CA GLU A 672 19.47 8.44 28.51
C GLU A 672 18.86 7.02 28.68
N LEU A 673 18.64 6.28 27.59
CA LEU A 673 18.12 4.91 27.65
C LEU A 673 19.12 3.90 28.25
N CYS A 674 20.43 4.20 28.19
CA CYS A 674 21.45 3.38 28.85
C CYS A 674 21.30 3.36 30.38
N GLU A 675 20.66 4.35 30.98
CA GLU A 675 20.33 4.33 32.41
C GLU A 675 19.28 3.26 32.73
N VAL A 676 18.30 3.07 31.81
CA VAL A 676 17.21 2.09 31.93
C VAL A 676 17.70 0.68 31.67
N THR A 677 18.66 0.52 30.76
CA THR A 677 19.19 -0.78 30.33
C THR A 677 20.47 -1.19 31.09
N GLU A 678 20.98 -0.31 31.94
CA GLU A 678 22.22 -0.49 32.68
C GLU A 678 23.48 -0.71 31.80
N ASP A 679 23.43 -0.21 30.54
CA ASP A 679 24.47 -0.40 29.51
C ASP A 679 25.47 0.79 29.48
N GLN A 680 26.30 0.87 30.52
CA GLN A 680 27.25 1.99 30.71
C GLN A 680 28.35 2.02 29.63
N GLU A 681 28.72 0.86 29.08
CA GLU A 681 29.71 0.76 28.02
C GLU A 681 29.17 1.45 26.74
N PHE A 682 27.95 1.11 26.36
CA PHE A 682 27.31 1.74 25.18
C PHE A 682 27.04 3.22 25.40
N ALA A 683 26.71 3.65 26.62
CA ALA A 683 26.59 5.08 26.96
C ALA A 683 27.87 5.85 26.67
N GLN A 684 29.03 5.30 27.08
CA GLN A 684 30.34 5.91 26.82
C GLN A 684 30.63 5.98 25.29
N GLU A 685 30.36 4.89 24.55
CA GLU A 685 30.51 4.88 23.09
C GLU A 685 29.64 5.97 22.42
N CYS A 686 28.39 6.10 22.82
CA CYS A 686 27.48 7.12 22.30
C CYS A 686 27.96 8.54 22.62
N CYS A 687 28.52 8.79 23.82
CA CYS A 687 29.09 10.07 24.19
C CYS A 687 30.28 10.45 23.30
N GLU A 688 31.19 9.53 23.07
CA GLU A 688 32.37 9.74 22.21
C GLU A 688 31.96 9.97 20.76
N TYR A 689 31.04 9.16 20.24
CA TYR A 689 30.50 9.31 18.90
C TYR A 689 29.83 10.66 18.68
N LYS A 690 28.98 11.06 19.63
CA LYS A 690 28.32 12.39 19.61
C LYS A 690 29.34 13.53 19.65
N ALA A 691 30.35 13.46 20.50
CA ALA A 691 31.38 14.51 20.59
C ALA A 691 32.13 14.68 19.26
N SER A 692 32.46 13.57 18.58
CA SER A 692 33.07 13.56 17.26
C SER A 692 32.14 14.23 16.22
N LEU A 693 30.87 13.85 16.22
CA LEU A 693 29.86 14.39 15.29
C LEU A 693 29.65 15.91 15.48
N ILE A 694 29.51 16.37 16.74
CA ILE A 694 29.42 17.79 17.06
C ILE A 694 30.63 18.55 16.54
N THR A 695 31.82 17.99 16.71
CA THR A 695 33.07 18.63 16.23
C THR A 695 33.04 18.77 14.69
N ALA A 696 32.56 17.78 13.97
CA ALA A 696 32.42 17.81 12.52
C ALA A 696 31.37 18.83 12.06
N VAL A 697 30.18 18.78 12.65
CA VAL A 697 29.05 19.69 12.31
C VAL A 697 29.42 21.14 12.56
N ASN A 698 30.07 21.45 13.67
CA ASN A 698 30.43 22.84 14.03
C ASN A 698 31.41 23.51 13.07
N LYS A 699 32.14 22.77 12.23
CA LYS A 699 32.98 23.36 11.16
C LYS A 699 32.14 24.15 10.13
N TYR A 700 30.86 23.81 10.02
CA TYR A 700 29.93 24.40 9.07
C TYR A 700 29.06 25.52 9.65
N PHE A 701 29.15 25.79 10.96
CA PHE A 701 28.43 26.91 11.58
C PHE A 701 29.00 28.25 11.13
N LYS A 702 28.24 29.03 10.37
CA LYS A 702 28.63 30.31 9.84
C LYS A 702 27.48 31.32 9.92
N ASN A 703 27.81 32.57 10.23
CA ASN A 703 26.82 33.65 10.29
C ASN A 703 25.62 33.39 11.23
N GLY A 704 25.82 32.60 12.29
CA GLY A 704 24.77 32.30 13.25
C GLY A 704 23.85 31.14 12.87
N ALA A 705 24.15 30.40 11.80
CA ALA A 705 23.33 29.28 11.34
C ALA A 705 24.17 28.16 10.72
N TYR A 706 23.52 26.97 10.56
CA TYR A 706 24.05 25.86 9.79
C TYR A 706 23.42 25.85 8.40
N PRO A 707 24.17 25.55 7.32
CA PRO A 707 23.59 25.31 6.00
C PRO A 707 22.84 23.97 5.98
N ASP A 708 21.92 23.80 5.04
CA ASP A 708 21.17 22.54 4.87
C ASP A 708 22.07 21.39 4.43
N ASN A 709 23.11 21.65 3.62
CA ASN A 709 24.11 20.67 3.25
C ASN A 709 25.51 21.32 3.01
N THR A 710 26.53 20.48 2.86
CA THR A 710 27.92 20.92 2.68
C THR A 710 28.23 21.43 1.29
N ASP A 711 27.47 21.08 0.27
CA ASP A 711 27.75 21.41 -1.13
C ASP A 711 27.24 22.79 -1.52
N ASN A 712 26.34 23.39 -0.73
CA ASN A 712 25.69 24.64 -1.04
C ASN A 712 25.73 25.64 0.11
N LEU A 713 26.94 26.02 0.49
CA LEU A 713 27.19 27.00 1.56
C LEU A 713 26.56 28.37 1.34
N ASN A 714 26.06 28.64 0.12
CA ASN A 714 25.40 29.88 -0.27
C ASN A 714 23.89 29.75 -0.50
N SER A 715 23.31 28.58 -0.32
CA SER A 715 21.86 28.43 -0.39
C SER A 715 21.22 29.14 0.77
N GLY A 716 20.15 29.90 0.50
CA GLY A 716 19.47 30.70 1.51
C GLY A 716 18.66 29.89 2.53
N SER A 717 18.65 28.56 2.44
CA SER A 717 18.01 27.70 3.42
C SER A 717 18.98 27.47 4.60
N GLN A 718 18.61 27.96 5.75
CA GLN A 718 19.37 27.86 6.98
C GLN A 718 18.54 27.16 8.04
N ILE A 719 19.15 26.20 8.71
CA ILE A 719 18.59 25.62 9.92
C ILE A 719 19.04 26.50 11.10
N THR A 720 18.08 27.13 11.76
CA THR A 720 18.32 27.96 12.95
C THR A 720 18.26 27.12 14.22
#